data_a77c4e1b5a40df763dbfbf13dd5ba8e0
#
_entry.id   a77c4e1b5a40df763dbfbf13dd5ba8e0
#
_cell.length_a   1.000
_cell.length_b   1.000
_cell.length_c   1.000
_cell.angle_alpha   90.00
_cell.angle_beta   90.00
_cell.angle_gamma   90.00
#
_symmetry.space_group_name_H-M   'P 1'
#
loop_
_entity.id
_entity.type
_entity.pdbx_description
1 polymer ?
#
loop_
_entity_poly.entity_id
_entity_poly.type
_entity_poly.pdbx_seq_one_letter_code
_entity_poly.pdbx_strand_id
1 'polypeptide(L)'
;MANYKYIKGFNVQSKSTDPVPYAQELINNPYAGAWSSGNNMNTDRWGLSGAGIQTAAIAIDGLNPNVTDVVEQYNGSTWTEITENNTGRNDAAAGGTSTATIFFGGYTGTAASADAESWNGSAWSEGTNLNTARFELGGAGQTNTAVLAFGGTDPSIPGRVGSTEKWNGTSWTESGDLSVATKHIDGTGTSTAAVAIGGNTPPGAITADVETFNGTAWSEIAEINTARFQSGNSGTTTSTLTFGGMTAATTSTANTESYDGSSWTEVNNLASARGYAGSISGSSSTVSAIFGGTSSGGTPSDTAATEEWTFSGLPPSTPAVGYADSIVGDMYYNSATGQYKGIKSGGAPIGTWASGGDLNQQGYAIYSGGPQSAAMRAGGWGGPPVGILNDSELYDGTAWTQANDINTARSNEGGAGSGTSTAALIYAGYNPPNRLDAVESFDGTNWSETTEVNTARNNTNGVGTQTASLLFAGSTGPGTPNYSNAVESWNGSSWTETAELNAAKAGGSGVGQTNTAALMVAGYTTANSVESWNGTSWTEIAEINTPQTNAMGRSGTSTEGLIFGGYNPSGYLAVTEYFNGTSWTEINDLSTARYGLGGQGANSLAGLAFGGNSAASDPAGVVSTEEFTANDFEIKTVTTS
;
A
#
# COMPACT_ATOMS: atom_id res chain seq x y z
N MET A 1 -12.48 -21.26 -44.24
CA MET A 1 -12.26 -19.80 -44.34
C MET A 1 -13.06 -19.13 -43.25
N ALA A 2 -12.40 -18.71 -42.18
CA ALA A 2 -13.05 -17.97 -41.12
C ALA A 2 -13.49 -16.61 -41.65
N ASN A 3 -14.73 -16.23 -41.35
CA ASN A 3 -15.39 -15.05 -41.88
C ASN A 3 -14.85 -13.77 -41.20
N TYR A 4 -13.85 -13.13 -41.74
CA TYR A 4 -13.28 -11.84 -41.30
C TYR A 4 -14.23 -10.63 -41.46
N LYS A 5 -15.51 -10.85 -41.69
CA LYS A 5 -16.49 -9.81 -42.05
C LYS A 5 -16.85 -8.85 -40.90
N TYR A 6 -16.35 -9.10 -39.68
CA TYR A 6 -16.69 -8.32 -38.48
C TYR A 6 -15.51 -7.56 -37.82
N ILE A 7 -14.29 -7.65 -38.41
CA ILE A 7 -13.17 -6.82 -37.95
C ILE A 7 -13.11 -5.57 -38.85
N LYS A 8 -14.09 -4.68 -38.71
CA LYS A 8 -14.05 -3.35 -39.30
C LYS A 8 -13.66 -2.35 -38.23
N GLY A 9 -12.44 -1.81 -38.34
CA GLY A 9 -12.04 -0.64 -37.59
C GLY A 9 -10.81 -0.79 -36.66
N PHE A 10 -10.11 -1.93 -36.66
CA PHE A 10 -8.85 -2.05 -35.96
C PHE A 10 -7.66 -1.82 -36.87
N ASN A 11 -6.83 -0.83 -36.55
CA ASN A 11 -5.50 -0.72 -37.14
C ASN A 11 -4.61 -1.77 -36.44
N VAL A 12 -4.23 -2.82 -37.18
CA VAL A 12 -3.22 -3.77 -36.68
C VAL A 12 -1.87 -3.07 -36.70
N GLN A 13 -1.33 -2.79 -35.53
CA GLN A 13 0.00 -2.21 -35.38
C GLN A 13 1.08 -3.23 -35.76
N SER A 14 2.14 -2.77 -36.40
CA SER A 14 3.35 -3.56 -36.62
C SER A 14 4.38 -3.19 -35.53
N LYS A 15 4.79 -4.16 -34.71
CA LYS A 15 5.81 -4.01 -33.68
C LYS A 15 6.99 -4.92 -33.97
N SER A 16 8.22 -4.47 -33.70
CA SER A 16 9.43 -5.27 -33.89
C SER A 16 9.74 -6.18 -32.71
N THR A 17 9.14 -5.88 -31.55
CA THR A 17 9.25 -6.65 -30.31
C THR A 17 7.86 -6.92 -29.76
N ASP A 18 7.72 -7.95 -28.94
CA ASP A 18 6.51 -8.16 -28.15
C ASP A 18 6.40 -7.03 -27.11
N PRO A 19 5.19 -6.52 -26.83
CA PRO A 19 5.02 -5.42 -25.89
C PRO A 19 5.47 -5.83 -24.48
N VAL A 20 6.12 -4.89 -23.82
CA VAL A 20 6.41 -5.00 -22.39
C VAL A 20 5.09 -4.86 -21.63
N PRO A 21 4.99 -5.50 -20.50
CA PRO A 21 3.76 -5.57 -19.72
C PRO A 21 3.22 -4.24 -19.24
N TYR A 22 1.96 -4.07 -19.45
CA TYR A 22 1.17 -2.90 -19.09
C TYR A 22 1.11 -2.64 -17.56
N ALA A 23 1.22 -3.66 -16.71
CA ALA A 23 1.13 -3.51 -15.26
C ALA A 23 2.23 -2.61 -14.67
N GLN A 24 3.44 -2.62 -15.22
CA GLN A 24 4.53 -1.74 -14.76
C GLN A 24 4.37 -0.31 -15.28
N GLU A 25 3.77 -0.13 -16.47
CA GLU A 25 3.47 1.20 -17.01
C GLU A 25 2.20 1.81 -16.39
N LEU A 26 1.24 1.00 -15.90
CA LEU A 26 0.07 1.48 -15.18
C LEU A 26 0.42 2.15 -13.84
N ILE A 27 1.45 1.66 -13.15
CA ILE A 27 1.96 2.30 -11.93
C ILE A 27 2.60 3.66 -12.24
N ASN A 28 3.16 3.80 -13.45
CA ASN A 28 3.82 5.01 -13.94
C ASN A 28 3.01 5.76 -15.00
N ASN A 29 1.77 5.32 -15.31
CA ASN A 29 0.96 5.94 -16.36
C ASN A 29 -0.03 6.94 -15.76
N PRO A 30 0.18 8.25 -16.00
CA PRO A 30 -0.70 9.31 -15.51
C PRO A 30 -2.14 9.25 -16.05
N TYR A 31 -2.43 8.38 -17.01
CA TYR A 31 -3.74 8.26 -17.66
C TYR A 31 -4.67 7.21 -17.02
N ALA A 32 -4.23 6.50 -15.99
CA ALA A 32 -4.98 5.36 -15.45
C ALA A 32 -6.13 5.73 -14.50
N GLY A 33 -6.20 6.96 -14.02
CA GLY A 33 -7.30 7.46 -13.19
C GLY A 33 -8.24 8.37 -13.99
N ALA A 34 -9.50 8.45 -13.56
CA ALA A 34 -10.48 9.34 -14.17
C ALA A 34 -11.42 9.95 -13.12
N TRP A 35 -11.81 11.20 -13.37
CA TRP A 35 -12.90 11.85 -12.66
C TRP A 35 -14.24 11.52 -13.31
N SER A 36 -15.24 11.23 -12.51
CA SER A 36 -16.63 11.03 -12.92
C SER A 36 -17.55 11.90 -12.06
N SER A 37 -18.68 12.34 -12.63
CA SER A 37 -19.65 13.11 -11.86
C SER A 37 -20.32 12.23 -10.81
N GLY A 38 -20.28 12.65 -9.56
CA GLY A 38 -21.14 12.17 -8.49
C GLY A 38 -22.44 12.98 -8.43
N ASN A 39 -23.35 12.62 -7.52
CA ASN A 39 -24.54 13.44 -7.27
C ASN A 39 -24.19 14.70 -6.48
N ASN A 40 -24.82 15.80 -6.83
CA ASN A 40 -24.59 17.11 -6.24
C ASN A 40 -24.98 17.17 -4.75
N MET A 41 -24.29 17.99 -3.98
CA MET A 41 -24.76 18.44 -2.66
C MET A 41 -26.14 19.13 -2.79
N ASN A 42 -26.86 19.19 -1.69
CA ASN A 42 -28.16 19.88 -1.66
C ASN A 42 -28.00 21.41 -1.68
N THR A 43 -26.88 21.91 -1.13
CA THR A 43 -26.57 23.34 -1.05
C THR A 43 -25.22 23.63 -1.70
N ASP A 44 -25.21 24.53 -2.70
CA ASP A 44 -23.99 25.06 -3.31
C ASP A 44 -23.26 25.95 -2.31
N ARG A 45 -21.93 25.75 -2.15
CA ARG A 45 -21.10 26.52 -1.20
C ARG A 45 -19.60 26.33 -1.47
N TRP A 46 -18.81 27.30 -0.99
CA TRP A 46 -17.36 27.29 -1.09
C TRP A 46 -16.71 27.59 0.26
N GLY A 47 -15.39 27.39 0.38
CA GLY A 47 -14.67 27.50 1.65
C GLY A 47 -15.11 26.48 2.69
N LEU A 48 -15.66 25.35 2.23
CA LEU A 48 -16.14 24.25 3.06
C LEU A 48 -15.02 23.25 3.34
N SER A 49 -15.18 22.53 4.43
CA SER A 49 -14.28 21.42 4.78
C SER A 49 -14.90 20.07 4.44
N GLY A 50 -14.05 19.05 4.26
CA GLY A 50 -14.47 17.70 4.01
C GLY A 50 -13.69 16.65 4.78
N ALA A 51 -14.29 15.50 5.04
CA ALA A 51 -13.65 14.34 5.62
C ALA A 51 -14.30 13.04 5.13
N GLY A 52 -13.68 11.90 5.45
CA GLY A 52 -14.19 10.58 5.10
C GLY A 52 -13.54 9.97 3.87
N ILE A 53 -14.28 9.09 3.20
CA ILE A 53 -13.86 8.37 2.00
C ILE A 53 -14.86 8.60 0.86
N GLN A 54 -14.50 8.28 -0.39
CA GLN A 54 -15.32 8.50 -1.58
C GLN A 54 -16.77 7.99 -1.45
N THR A 55 -16.98 6.85 -0.84
CA THR A 55 -18.32 6.25 -0.66
C THR A 55 -19.01 6.64 0.65
N ALA A 56 -18.35 7.44 1.50
CA ALA A 56 -18.88 7.88 2.79
C ALA A 56 -18.15 9.16 3.24
N ALA A 57 -18.55 10.32 2.70
CA ALA A 57 -17.98 11.62 2.98
C ALA A 57 -18.89 12.50 3.83
N ILE A 58 -18.33 13.56 4.41
CA ILE A 58 -19.05 14.62 5.10
C ILE A 58 -18.54 15.97 4.58
N ALA A 59 -19.46 16.87 4.25
CA ALA A 59 -19.22 18.26 3.85
C ALA A 59 -19.70 19.18 4.97
N ILE A 60 -18.83 20.04 5.46
CA ILE A 60 -19.07 20.83 6.66
C ILE A 60 -18.95 22.32 6.34
N ASP A 61 -19.98 23.08 6.68
CA ASP A 61 -20.01 24.54 6.67
C ASP A 61 -19.71 25.20 5.29
N GLY A 62 -19.06 26.35 5.31
CA GLY A 62 -18.66 27.12 4.14
C GLY A 62 -19.44 28.41 3.99
N LEU A 63 -19.49 28.93 2.76
CA LEU A 63 -20.13 30.21 2.39
C LEU A 63 -21.20 30.02 1.32
N ASN A 64 -22.41 30.60 1.53
CA ASN A 64 -23.52 30.72 0.55
C ASN A 64 -24.56 31.77 0.99
N PRO A 65 -24.53 33.03 0.60
CA PRO A 65 -23.34 33.87 0.39
C PRO A 65 -22.63 34.22 1.70
N ASN A 66 -23.23 33.93 2.86
CA ASN A 66 -22.69 34.10 4.19
C ASN A 66 -22.18 32.79 4.74
N VAL A 67 -21.44 32.85 5.85
CA VAL A 67 -21.05 31.66 6.60
C VAL A 67 -22.30 30.87 6.99
N THR A 68 -22.27 29.57 6.75
CA THR A 68 -23.34 28.63 7.07
C THR A 68 -22.82 27.54 8.00
N ASP A 69 -23.71 26.92 8.76
CA ASP A 69 -23.52 25.77 9.64
C ASP A 69 -24.04 24.44 9.04
N VAL A 70 -24.44 24.48 7.75
CA VAL A 70 -24.98 23.32 7.04
C VAL A 70 -23.96 22.19 6.94
N VAL A 71 -24.37 20.99 7.35
CA VAL A 71 -23.58 19.77 7.24
C VAL A 71 -24.34 18.75 6.39
N GLU A 72 -23.66 18.19 5.39
CA GLU A 72 -24.21 17.15 4.52
C GLU A 72 -23.34 15.90 4.54
N GLN A 73 -23.97 14.73 4.50
CA GLN A 73 -23.31 13.44 4.48
C GLN A 73 -23.56 12.72 3.15
N TYR A 74 -22.51 12.18 2.55
CA TYR A 74 -22.55 11.40 1.32
C TYR A 74 -22.47 9.91 1.60
N ASN A 75 -23.31 9.12 0.94
CA ASN A 75 -23.37 7.66 1.09
C ASN A 75 -22.82 6.90 -0.12
N GLY A 76 -22.05 7.56 -0.99
CA GLY A 76 -21.55 6.99 -2.25
C GLY A 76 -22.50 7.17 -3.44
N SER A 77 -23.71 7.72 -3.21
CA SER A 77 -24.66 8.00 -4.28
C SER A 77 -25.49 9.26 -4.05
N THR A 78 -25.79 9.66 -2.83
CA THR A 78 -26.62 10.84 -2.53
C THR A 78 -26.08 11.60 -1.33
N TRP A 79 -26.24 12.91 -1.34
CA TRP A 79 -26.01 13.78 -0.21
C TRP A 79 -27.31 13.94 0.60
N THR A 80 -27.17 13.94 1.91
CA THR A 80 -28.28 14.15 2.85
C THR A 80 -27.83 15.15 3.90
N GLU A 81 -28.63 16.19 4.12
CA GLU A 81 -28.42 17.16 5.20
C GLU A 81 -28.61 16.44 6.55
N ILE A 82 -27.68 16.68 7.46
CA ILE A 82 -27.67 16.10 8.80
C ILE A 82 -27.64 17.21 9.85
N THR A 83 -27.46 16.85 11.12
CA THR A 83 -27.39 17.82 12.22
C THR A 83 -26.28 18.84 11.98
N GLU A 84 -26.62 20.10 11.99
CA GLU A 84 -25.72 21.25 11.93
C GLU A 84 -24.73 21.24 13.10
N ASN A 85 -23.52 21.79 12.89
CA ASN A 85 -22.58 22.02 13.99
C ASN A 85 -23.00 23.22 14.85
N ASN A 86 -22.28 23.47 15.94
CA ASN A 86 -22.68 24.51 16.89
C ASN A 86 -22.31 25.92 16.41
N THR A 87 -21.28 26.03 15.58
CA THR A 87 -20.79 27.34 15.09
C THR A 87 -20.33 27.23 13.65
N GLY A 88 -21.08 27.85 12.72
CA GLY A 88 -20.73 27.89 11.30
C GLY A 88 -19.42 28.67 11.05
N ARG A 89 -18.56 28.11 10.18
CA ARG A 89 -17.23 28.64 9.85
C ARG A 89 -16.86 28.30 8.42
N ASN A 90 -16.06 29.15 7.79
CA ASN A 90 -15.43 28.83 6.52
C ASN A 90 -13.91 28.77 6.67
N ASP A 91 -13.21 28.22 5.67
CA ASP A 91 -11.76 28.08 5.65
C ASP A 91 -11.19 27.42 6.92
N ALA A 92 -11.93 26.48 7.46
CA ALA A 92 -11.57 25.60 8.56
C ALA A 92 -10.94 24.30 8.02
N ALA A 93 -10.50 23.42 8.91
CA ALA A 93 -10.03 22.11 8.54
C ALA A 93 -10.81 20.99 9.26
N ALA A 94 -10.80 19.80 8.68
CA ALA A 94 -11.45 18.63 9.24
C ALA A 94 -10.58 17.38 9.09
N GLY A 95 -10.86 16.36 9.92
CA GLY A 95 -10.25 15.04 9.82
C GLY A 95 -11.13 13.95 10.42
N GLY A 96 -10.97 12.72 9.94
CA GLY A 96 -11.75 11.58 10.40
C GLY A 96 -12.61 10.94 9.32
N THR A 97 -13.69 10.27 9.74
CA THR A 97 -14.65 9.59 8.88
C THR A 97 -15.98 10.33 8.83
N SER A 98 -16.88 10.00 7.90
CA SER A 98 -18.21 10.61 7.82
C SER A 98 -19.07 10.41 9.09
N THR A 99 -18.75 9.46 9.95
CA THR A 99 -19.46 9.17 11.20
C THR A 99 -18.68 9.52 12.46
N ALA A 100 -17.42 9.92 12.33
CA ALA A 100 -16.54 10.29 13.45
C ALA A 100 -15.51 11.32 12.96
N THR A 101 -15.90 12.61 12.95
CA THR A 101 -15.12 13.72 12.42
C THR A 101 -14.74 14.69 13.54
N ILE A 102 -13.57 15.31 13.44
CA ILE A 102 -13.23 16.54 14.15
C ILE A 102 -13.11 17.68 13.15
N PHE A 103 -13.72 18.84 13.48
CA PHE A 103 -13.74 20.06 12.69
C PHE A 103 -13.17 21.20 13.52
N PHE A 104 -12.18 21.94 13.02
CA PHE A 104 -11.41 22.86 13.86
C PHE A 104 -10.90 24.09 13.11
N GLY A 105 -10.73 25.18 13.87
CA GLY A 105 -10.29 26.47 13.34
C GLY A 105 -11.35 27.13 12.46
N GLY A 106 -10.91 27.97 11.51
CA GLY A 106 -11.78 28.63 10.52
C GLY A 106 -12.19 30.04 10.89
N TYR A 107 -13.03 30.65 10.05
CA TYR A 107 -13.51 32.02 10.19
C TYR A 107 -15.03 32.05 10.34
N THR A 108 -15.53 32.68 11.40
CA THR A 108 -16.97 32.76 11.75
C THR A 108 -17.76 33.81 10.96
N GLY A 109 -17.12 34.49 9.99
CA GLY A 109 -17.66 35.67 9.34
C GLY A 109 -17.30 36.97 10.09
N THR A 110 -16.83 36.87 11.32
CA THR A 110 -16.45 38.04 12.15
C THR A 110 -15.06 37.89 12.78
N ALA A 111 -14.62 36.69 13.08
CA ALA A 111 -13.33 36.43 13.75
C ALA A 111 -12.77 35.06 13.36
N ALA A 112 -11.44 34.92 13.47
CA ALA A 112 -10.80 33.62 13.47
C ALA A 112 -11.22 32.82 14.70
N SER A 113 -11.42 31.52 14.54
CA SER A 113 -11.82 30.61 15.60
C SER A 113 -10.69 29.68 16.00
N ALA A 114 -10.64 29.33 17.28
CA ALA A 114 -9.87 28.21 17.78
C ALA A 114 -10.74 26.97 18.04
N ASP A 115 -12.06 27.08 17.86
CA ASP A 115 -13.01 26.05 18.27
C ASP A 115 -12.76 24.73 17.53
N ALA A 116 -12.91 23.65 18.27
CA ALA A 116 -12.87 22.31 17.74
C ALA A 116 -14.12 21.55 18.16
N GLU A 117 -14.84 21.03 17.19
CA GLU A 117 -16.09 20.28 17.39
C GLU A 117 -15.94 18.86 16.86
N SER A 118 -16.48 17.90 17.59
CA SER A 118 -16.45 16.49 17.23
C SER A 118 -17.82 15.95 16.88
N TRP A 119 -17.93 15.32 15.74
CA TRP A 119 -19.11 14.58 15.25
C TRP A 119 -18.99 13.11 15.65
N ASN A 120 -20.05 12.53 16.23
CA ASN A 120 -20.09 11.13 16.64
C ASN A 120 -21.03 10.24 15.81
N GLY A 121 -21.49 10.73 14.66
CA GLY A 121 -22.47 10.05 13.78
C GLY A 121 -23.92 10.46 14.07
N SER A 122 -24.19 11.25 15.13
CA SER A 122 -25.55 11.69 15.49
C SER A 122 -25.63 13.11 16.04
N ALA A 123 -24.54 13.62 16.64
CA ALA A 123 -24.50 14.95 17.25
C ALA A 123 -23.07 15.51 17.24
N TRP A 124 -23.01 16.85 17.18
CA TRP A 124 -21.79 17.61 17.38
C TRP A 124 -21.60 17.92 18.88
N SER A 125 -20.35 17.95 19.29
CA SER A 125 -19.97 18.34 20.65
C SER A 125 -18.70 19.17 20.64
N GLU A 126 -18.69 20.23 21.46
CA GLU A 126 -17.51 21.04 21.71
C GLU A 126 -16.37 20.18 22.27
N GLY A 127 -15.16 20.38 21.72
CA GLY A 127 -13.92 19.77 22.18
C GLY A 127 -12.96 20.77 22.81
N THR A 128 -11.74 20.35 23.07
CA THR A 128 -10.66 21.25 23.47
C THR A 128 -10.22 22.04 22.26
N ASN A 129 -10.18 23.37 22.37
CA ASN A 129 -9.83 24.28 21.29
C ASN A 129 -8.35 24.20 20.91
N LEU A 130 -8.02 24.58 19.66
CA LEU A 130 -6.66 24.89 19.23
C LEU A 130 -6.01 25.88 20.20
N ASN A 131 -4.70 25.80 20.38
CA ASN A 131 -3.95 26.75 21.20
C ASN A 131 -3.98 28.17 20.59
N THR A 132 -4.08 28.26 19.25
CA THR A 132 -4.13 29.53 18.53
C THR A 132 -5.30 29.58 17.55
N ALA A 133 -6.16 30.63 17.67
CA ALA A 133 -7.26 30.87 16.74
C ALA A 133 -6.71 31.20 15.35
N ARG A 134 -7.12 30.46 14.33
CA ARG A 134 -6.64 30.65 12.95
C ARG A 134 -7.59 30.09 11.90
N PHE A 135 -7.51 30.61 10.70
CA PHE A 135 -8.28 30.23 9.53
C PHE A 135 -7.37 30.10 8.30
N GLU A 136 -7.88 29.60 7.18
CA GLU A 136 -7.07 29.26 5.99
C GLU A 136 -5.96 28.25 6.30
N LEU A 137 -6.21 27.37 7.25
CA LEU A 137 -5.25 26.36 7.75
C LEU A 137 -5.47 25.02 7.04
N GLY A 138 -4.40 24.25 6.96
CA GLY A 138 -4.45 22.86 6.51
C GLY A 138 -4.73 21.88 7.64
N GLY A 139 -5.26 20.74 7.25
CA GLY A 139 -5.52 19.61 8.15
C GLY A 139 -5.09 18.28 7.56
N ALA A 140 -4.69 17.35 8.43
CA ALA A 140 -4.42 15.96 8.04
C ALA A 140 -4.78 14.99 9.18
N GLY A 141 -5.53 13.94 8.87
CA GLY A 141 -5.91 12.92 9.84
C GLY A 141 -7.09 12.09 9.37
N GLN A 142 -7.00 10.79 9.57
CA GLN A 142 -8.02 9.81 9.14
C GLN A 142 -8.96 9.38 10.28
N THR A 143 -8.68 9.83 11.50
CA THR A 143 -9.51 9.57 12.67
C THR A 143 -9.74 10.86 13.44
N ASN A 144 -10.92 11.02 14.04
CA ASN A 144 -11.25 12.18 14.87
C ASN A 144 -10.45 12.25 16.20
N THR A 145 -9.63 11.27 16.49
CA THR A 145 -8.78 11.20 17.68
C THR A 145 -7.30 11.49 17.39
N ALA A 146 -6.91 11.65 16.13
CA ALA A 146 -5.53 11.86 15.75
C ALA A 146 -5.43 12.67 14.44
N VAL A 147 -5.31 14.01 14.56
CA VAL A 147 -5.20 14.93 13.43
C VAL A 147 -4.09 15.95 13.64
N LEU A 148 -3.65 16.57 12.56
CA LEU A 148 -2.79 17.76 12.54
C LEU A 148 -3.58 18.98 12.08
N ALA A 149 -3.24 20.14 12.63
CA ALA A 149 -3.58 21.46 12.16
C ALA A 149 -2.29 22.20 11.86
N PHE A 150 -2.11 22.75 10.66
CA PHE A 150 -0.86 23.41 10.27
C PHE A 150 -1.10 24.63 9.39
N GLY A 151 -0.17 25.61 9.48
CA GLY A 151 -0.26 26.84 8.72
C GLY A 151 -1.47 27.71 9.06
N GLY A 152 -1.86 28.54 8.11
CA GLY A 152 -3.04 29.40 8.19
C GLY A 152 -2.73 30.87 8.51
N THR A 153 -3.76 31.61 8.87
CA THR A 153 -3.70 33.03 9.28
C THR A 153 -4.10 33.16 10.74
N ASP A 154 -3.19 33.73 11.54
CA ASP A 154 -3.45 34.19 12.90
C ASP A 154 -3.62 35.72 12.88
N PRO A 155 -4.81 36.26 13.17
CA PRO A 155 -5.02 37.71 13.13
C PRO A 155 -4.35 38.47 14.29
N SER A 156 -3.84 37.78 15.31
CA SER A 156 -3.14 38.39 16.43
C SER A 156 -1.69 38.84 16.08
N ILE A 157 -1.13 38.27 15.01
CA ILE A 157 0.16 38.61 14.45
C ILE A 157 0.01 38.98 12.97
N PRO A 158 0.78 39.94 12.44
CA PRO A 158 0.67 40.32 11.03
C PRO A 158 1.16 39.17 10.13
N GLY A 159 0.23 38.44 9.53
CA GLY A 159 0.57 37.52 8.45
C GLY A 159 0.20 36.08 8.67
N ARG A 160 0.90 35.23 7.99
CA ARG A 160 0.74 33.79 7.94
C ARG A 160 1.55 33.14 9.04
N VAL A 161 1.13 31.94 9.46
CA VAL A 161 1.86 31.16 10.45
C VAL A 161 2.34 29.82 9.86
N GLY A 162 3.44 29.29 10.40
CA GLY A 162 3.93 27.95 10.09
C GLY A 162 3.56 26.93 11.17
N SER A 163 2.94 27.39 12.28
CA SER A 163 2.69 26.58 13.46
C SER A 163 1.87 25.32 13.16
N THR A 164 2.29 24.22 13.77
CA THR A 164 1.63 22.92 13.68
C THR A 164 1.19 22.47 15.06
N GLU A 165 -0.07 22.10 15.18
CA GLU A 165 -0.64 21.50 16.39
C GLU A 165 -1.13 20.08 16.11
N LYS A 166 -0.88 19.18 17.04
CA LYS A 166 -1.24 17.77 16.97
C LYS A 166 -2.32 17.44 17.99
N TRP A 167 -3.42 16.89 17.53
CA TRP A 167 -4.53 16.39 18.33
C TRP A 167 -4.34 14.92 18.72
N ASN A 168 -4.53 14.58 19.98
CA ASN A 168 -4.41 13.22 20.51
C ASN A 168 -5.74 12.60 20.97
N GLY A 169 -6.87 13.21 20.61
CA GLY A 169 -8.21 12.79 21.07
C GLY A 169 -8.72 13.56 22.29
N THR A 170 -7.85 14.32 22.99
CA THR A 170 -8.21 15.08 24.20
C THR A 170 -7.62 16.49 24.27
N SER A 171 -6.46 16.71 23.66
CA SER A 171 -5.75 17.99 23.71
C SER A 171 -4.92 18.23 22.45
N TRP A 172 -4.72 19.50 22.13
CA TRP A 172 -3.80 19.96 21.10
C TRP A 172 -2.42 20.22 21.72
N THR A 173 -1.38 19.83 21.00
CA THR A 173 0.02 20.02 21.42
C THR A 173 0.83 20.56 20.24
N GLU A 174 1.63 21.58 20.49
CA GLU A 174 2.58 22.12 19.52
C GLU A 174 3.54 21.04 19.01
N SER A 175 3.86 21.12 17.73
CA SER A 175 4.80 20.21 17.06
C SER A 175 5.75 21.02 16.18
N GLY A 176 6.60 20.38 15.37
CA GLY A 176 7.49 21.08 14.44
C GLY A 176 6.72 21.86 13.39
N ASP A 177 7.12 23.11 13.17
CA ASP A 177 6.46 24.03 12.25
C ASP A 177 6.84 23.76 10.79
N LEU A 178 5.97 24.19 9.85
CA LEU A 178 6.29 24.28 8.43
C LEU A 178 7.56 25.11 8.23
N SER A 179 8.37 24.78 7.23
CA SER A 179 9.60 25.50 6.89
C SER A 179 9.32 26.95 6.47
N VAL A 180 8.17 27.19 5.85
CA VAL A 180 7.69 28.51 5.45
C VAL A 180 6.27 28.75 5.95
N ALA A 181 6.03 29.89 6.59
CA ALA A 181 4.69 30.30 7.03
C ALA A 181 3.75 30.43 5.83
N THR A 182 2.69 29.61 5.79
CA THR A 182 1.81 29.47 4.61
C THR A 182 0.35 29.44 5.04
N LYS A 183 -0.50 30.14 4.29
CA LYS A 183 -1.95 30.17 4.44
C LYS A 183 -2.64 29.59 3.21
N HIS A 184 -3.95 29.32 3.29
CA HIS A 184 -4.69 28.63 2.24
C HIS A 184 -3.99 27.34 1.81
N ILE A 185 -3.31 26.73 2.75
CA ILE A 185 -2.59 25.47 2.58
C ILE A 185 -3.54 24.31 2.84
N ASP A 186 -3.40 23.27 2.08
CA ASP A 186 -4.17 22.04 2.27
C ASP A 186 -3.25 20.85 2.45
N GLY A 187 -3.80 19.75 2.93
CA GLY A 187 -2.99 18.56 3.10
C GLY A 187 -3.78 17.27 3.26
N THR A 188 -3.04 16.19 3.39
CA THR A 188 -3.57 14.84 3.53
C THR A 188 -2.61 13.97 4.36
N GLY A 189 -3.04 12.76 4.69
CA GLY A 189 -2.24 11.81 5.46
C GLY A 189 -2.75 11.58 6.87
N THR A 190 -1.83 11.33 7.79
CA THR A 190 -2.13 11.05 9.21
C THR A 190 -1.48 12.08 10.13
N SER A 191 -1.83 12.05 11.42
CA SER A 191 -1.18 12.92 12.44
C SER A 191 0.31 12.64 12.66
N THR A 192 0.87 11.60 12.06
CA THR A 192 2.29 11.24 12.17
C THR A 192 3.01 11.17 10.82
N ALA A 193 2.27 11.20 9.70
CA ALA A 193 2.80 11.14 8.35
C ALA A 193 1.85 11.90 7.42
N ALA A 194 2.09 13.20 7.25
CA ALA A 194 1.24 14.11 6.48
C ALA A 194 1.99 14.79 5.34
N VAL A 195 1.24 15.29 4.37
CA VAL A 195 1.74 16.14 3.27
C VAL A 195 0.99 17.46 3.32
N ALA A 196 1.72 18.56 3.24
CA ALA A 196 1.21 19.92 3.08
C ALA A 196 1.55 20.41 1.67
N ILE A 197 0.59 20.98 0.96
CA ILE A 197 0.70 21.22 -0.48
C ILE A 197 0.27 22.65 -0.82
N GLY A 198 1.14 23.36 -1.55
CA GLY A 198 0.86 24.68 -2.11
C GLY A 198 0.53 25.73 -1.06
N GLY A 199 -0.36 26.64 -1.40
CA GLY A 199 -0.80 27.75 -0.54
C GLY A 199 -0.22 29.10 -0.92
N ASN A 200 -0.31 30.05 0.01
CA ASN A 200 0.22 31.40 -0.16
C ASN A 200 1.30 31.69 0.88
N THR A 201 2.52 31.95 0.40
CA THR A 201 3.68 32.34 1.23
C THR A 201 3.86 33.86 1.26
N PRO A 202 4.62 34.42 2.24
CA PRO A 202 4.96 35.86 2.24
C PRO A 202 5.80 36.25 1.00
N PRO A 203 5.60 37.44 0.39
CA PRO A 203 4.62 38.47 0.70
C PRO A 203 3.24 38.31 0.05
N GLY A 204 2.86 37.13 -0.43
CA GLY A 204 1.58 36.84 -1.07
C GLY A 204 1.73 36.01 -2.35
N ALA A 205 2.88 35.37 -2.55
CA ALA A 205 3.11 34.48 -3.67
C ALA A 205 2.31 33.16 -3.51
N ILE A 206 1.73 32.70 -4.59
CA ILE A 206 1.20 31.33 -4.68
C ILE A 206 2.39 30.41 -4.87
N THR A 207 2.47 29.35 -4.07
CA THR A 207 3.62 28.45 -4.12
C THR A 207 3.28 27.07 -4.68
N ALA A 208 4.31 26.42 -5.21
CA ALA A 208 4.30 25.01 -5.60
C ALA A 208 4.91 24.10 -4.52
N ASP A 209 5.37 24.68 -3.41
CA ASP A 209 6.10 23.96 -2.37
C ASP A 209 5.25 22.82 -1.79
N VAL A 210 5.91 21.73 -1.47
CA VAL A 210 5.32 20.58 -0.80
C VAL A 210 6.22 20.16 0.35
N GLU A 211 5.63 19.99 1.51
CA GLU A 211 6.33 19.50 2.69
C GLU A 211 5.72 18.21 3.22
N THR A 212 6.55 17.31 3.71
CA THR A 212 6.11 16.08 4.40
C THR A 212 6.45 16.14 5.88
N PHE A 213 5.53 15.67 6.72
CA PHE A 213 5.66 15.55 8.16
C PHE A 213 5.99 14.12 8.56
N ASN A 214 7.04 13.94 9.38
CA ASN A 214 7.49 12.62 9.84
C ASN A 214 7.03 12.26 11.27
N GLY A 215 6.07 13.00 11.81
CA GLY A 215 5.59 12.86 13.19
C GLY A 215 6.17 13.87 14.17
N THR A 216 7.27 14.57 13.80
CA THR A 216 7.97 15.58 14.62
C THR A 216 8.37 16.83 13.86
N ALA A 217 8.69 16.74 12.59
CA ALA A 217 9.19 17.86 11.79
C ALA A 217 8.71 17.76 10.35
N TRP A 218 8.61 18.92 9.69
CA TRP A 218 8.35 19.05 8.26
C TRP A 218 9.66 19.10 7.47
N SER A 219 9.62 18.59 6.25
CA SER A 219 10.73 18.67 5.30
C SER A 219 10.20 18.82 3.88
N GLU A 220 10.86 19.67 3.08
CA GLU A 220 10.53 19.87 1.68
C GLU A 220 10.79 18.61 0.86
N ILE A 221 9.90 18.37 -0.11
CA ILE A 221 10.01 17.34 -1.15
C ILE A 221 9.83 17.98 -2.53
N ALA A 222 9.70 17.16 -3.59
CA ALA A 222 9.47 17.67 -4.95
C ALA A 222 8.22 18.56 -5.02
N GLU A 223 8.32 19.71 -5.67
CA GLU A 223 7.25 20.68 -5.89
C GLU A 223 6.19 20.14 -6.87
N ILE A 224 4.92 20.57 -6.71
CA ILE A 224 3.87 20.36 -7.72
C ILE A 224 4.18 21.15 -9.00
N ASN A 225 3.76 20.65 -10.16
CA ASN A 225 4.05 21.32 -11.44
C ASN A 225 3.32 22.66 -11.60
N THR A 226 2.15 22.82 -10.96
CA THR A 226 1.36 24.05 -11.03
C THR A 226 1.13 24.62 -9.64
N ALA A 227 1.76 25.75 -9.31
CA ALA A 227 1.55 26.47 -8.06
C ALA A 227 0.07 26.81 -7.84
N ARG A 228 -0.47 26.48 -6.66
CA ARG A 228 -1.89 26.63 -6.34
C ARG A 228 -2.17 26.70 -4.85
N PHE A 229 -3.36 27.16 -4.48
CA PHE A 229 -3.86 27.17 -3.12
C PHE A 229 -5.32 26.71 -3.07
N GLN A 230 -5.82 26.29 -1.91
CA GLN A 230 -7.19 25.78 -1.72
C GLN A 230 -7.54 24.66 -2.72
N SER A 231 -6.65 23.68 -2.81
CA SER A 231 -6.80 22.46 -3.62
C SER A 231 -7.42 21.33 -2.80
N GLY A 232 -8.03 20.35 -3.47
CA GLY A 232 -8.35 19.08 -2.83
C GLY A 232 -7.14 18.15 -2.83
N ASN A 233 -7.04 17.31 -1.78
CA ASN A 233 -5.90 16.39 -1.64
C ASN A 233 -6.33 15.05 -1.03
N SER A 234 -5.70 13.96 -1.45
CA SER A 234 -5.87 12.64 -0.85
C SER A 234 -4.62 11.78 -1.01
N GLY A 235 -4.38 10.85 -0.09
CA GLY A 235 -3.24 9.95 -0.17
C GLY A 235 -2.34 9.93 1.06
N THR A 236 -1.10 9.51 0.85
CA THR A 236 -0.05 9.32 1.86
C THR A 236 1.21 10.10 1.48
N THR A 237 2.22 10.13 2.34
CA THR A 237 3.51 10.80 2.08
C THR A 237 4.28 10.24 0.87
N THR A 238 3.95 9.07 0.39
CA THR A 238 4.61 8.42 -0.76
C THR A 238 3.71 8.26 -1.98
N SER A 239 2.41 8.56 -1.86
CA SER A 239 1.46 8.45 -2.97
C SER A 239 0.30 9.39 -2.71
N THR A 240 0.35 10.58 -3.29
CA THR A 240 -0.59 11.69 -3.06
C THR A 240 -1.20 12.16 -4.37
N LEU A 241 -2.46 12.53 -4.31
CA LEU A 241 -3.19 13.22 -5.37
C LEU A 241 -3.52 14.64 -4.92
N THR A 242 -3.24 15.65 -5.76
CA THR A 242 -3.71 17.03 -5.59
C THR A 242 -4.52 17.45 -6.81
N PHE A 243 -5.64 18.14 -6.61
CA PHE A 243 -6.57 18.45 -7.69
C PHE A 243 -7.33 19.75 -7.46
N GLY A 244 -7.65 20.43 -8.54
CA GLY A 244 -8.32 21.74 -8.48
C GLY A 244 -7.44 22.81 -7.84
N GLY A 245 -8.05 23.73 -7.13
CA GLY A 245 -7.40 24.85 -6.46
C GLY A 245 -7.39 26.14 -7.29
N MET A 246 -6.82 27.18 -6.70
CA MET A 246 -6.71 28.50 -7.30
C MET A 246 -5.27 28.79 -7.75
N THR A 247 -5.07 29.22 -8.99
CA THR A 247 -3.77 29.65 -9.54
C THR A 247 -3.60 31.17 -9.53
N ALA A 248 -4.68 31.89 -9.27
CA ALA A 248 -4.73 33.32 -8.99
C ALA A 248 -5.97 33.62 -8.14
N ALA A 249 -6.09 34.83 -7.59
CA ALA A 249 -7.21 35.22 -6.72
C ALA A 249 -8.61 34.96 -7.33
N THR A 250 -8.71 34.97 -8.66
CA THR A 250 -9.97 34.78 -9.40
C THR A 250 -9.90 33.69 -10.45
N THR A 251 -8.86 32.84 -10.42
CA THR A 251 -8.63 31.81 -11.45
C THR A 251 -8.45 30.46 -10.80
N SER A 252 -9.42 29.59 -10.96
CA SER A 252 -9.36 28.20 -10.57
C SER A 252 -8.71 27.33 -11.65
N THR A 253 -8.22 26.16 -11.26
CA THR A 253 -7.71 25.14 -12.17
C THR A 253 -8.51 23.83 -12.04
N ALA A 254 -8.50 23.04 -13.10
CA ALA A 254 -9.00 21.68 -13.10
C ALA A 254 -7.86 20.65 -12.96
N ASN A 255 -6.59 21.11 -12.98
CA ASN A 255 -5.44 20.22 -13.02
C ASN A 255 -5.42 19.27 -11.83
N THR A 256 -5.12 18.03 -12.13
CA THR A 256 -4.86 16.97 -11.14
C THR A 256 -3.44 16.48 -11.31
N GLU A 257 -2.71 16.39 -10.23
CA GLU A 257 -1.33 15.89 -10.22
C GLU A 257 -1.19 14.75 -9.20
N SER A 258 -0.46 13.72 -9.59
CA SER A 258 -0.18 12.54 -8.78
C SER A 258 1.29 12.48 -8.40
N TYR A 259 1.57 12.23 -7.12
CA TYR A 259 2.90 12.00 -6.56
C TYR A 259 3.18 10.51 -6.42
N ASP A 260 4.33 10.06 -6.89
CA ASP A 260 4.77 8.66 -6.87
C ASP A 260 5.77 8.33 -5.74
N GLY A 261 6.03 9.28 -4.84
CA GLY A 261 7.06 9.20 -3.80
C GLY A 261 8.36 9.92 -4.18
N SER A 262 8.52 10.35 -5.43
CA SER A 262 9.72 11.05 -5.92
C SER A 262 9.40 12.28 -6.78
N SER A 263 8.34 12.24 -7.58
CA SER A 263 7.99 13.29 -8.53
C SER A 263 6.47 13.45 -8.69
N TRP A 264 6.05 14.64 -9.14
CA TRP A 264 4.68 14.93 -9.49
C TRP A 264 4.44 14.80 -11.00
N THR A 265 3.35 14.17 -11.38
CA THR A 265 2.94 13.98 -12.77
C THR A 265 1.50 14.44 -12.95
N GLU A 266 1.23 15.25 -13.99
CA GLU A 266 -0.13 15.64 -14.34
C GLU A 266 -0.91 14.42 -14.85
N VAL A 267 -2.14 14.24 -14.33
CA VAL A 267 -3.06 13.16 -14.65
C VAL A 267 -4.39 13.72 -15.17
N ASN A 268 -5.41 12.90 -15.40
CA ASN A 268 -6.69 13.36 -15.91
C ASN A 268 -7.34 14.40 -15.00
N ASN A 269 -7.71 15.53 -15.59
CA ASN A 269 -8.20 16.70 -14.90
C ASN A 269 -9.68 16.56 -14.50
N LEU A 270 -10.11 17.34 -13.52
CA LEU A 270 -11.52 17.56 -13.19
C LEU A 270 -12.29 18.01 -14.43
N ALA A 271 -13.56 17.66 -14.50
CA ALA A 271 -14.45 18.13 -15.56
C ALA A 271 -14.67 19.66 -15.48
N SER A 272 -14.60 20.23 -14.28
CA SER A 272 -14.77 21.67 -14.05
C SER A 272 -13.71 22.22 -13.10
N ALA A 273 -13.03 23.28 -13.53
CA ALA A 273 -12.07 24.00 -12.67
C ALA A 273 -12.77 24.57 -11.44
N ARG A 274 -12.20 24.33 -10.25
CA ARG A 274 -12.73 24.84 -8.99
C ARG A 274 -11.65 24.92 -7.91
N GLY A 275 -11.79 25.88 -6.99
CA GLY A 275 -11.03 25.98 -5.76
C GLY A 275 -11.96 26.19 -4.58
N TYR A 276 -11.41 26.27 -3.36
CA TYR A 276 -12.18 26.40 -2.13
C TYR A 276 -13.26 25.30 -1.96
N ALA A 277 -13.03 24.14 -2.50
CA ALA A 277 -13.92 22.99 -2.46
C ALA A 277 -13.57 22.08 -1.27
N GLY A 278 -14.56 21.38 -0.76
CA GLY A 278 -14.32 20.29 0.17
C GLY A 278 -13.75 19.07 -0.56
N SER A 279 -12.85 18.36 0.09
CA SER A 279 -12.34 17.07 -0.39
C SER A 279 -12.30 16.05 0.74
N ILE A 280 -12.30 14.77 0.39
CA ILE A 280 -12.04 13.72 1.37
C ILE A 280 -10.55 13.71 1.71
N SER A 281 -10.23 13.56 2.98
CA SER A 281 -8.85 13.40 3.48
C SER A 281 -8.41 11.94 3.57
N GLY A 282 -8.97 11.07 2.71
CA GLY A 282 -8.72 9.64 2.71
C GLY A 282 -7.27 9.26 2.43
N SER A 283 -6.85 8.09 2.90
CA SER A 283 -5.48 7.56 2.79
C SER A 283 -5.09 7.05 1.40
N SER A 284 -5.94 7.21 0.39
CA SER A 284 -5.71 6.62 -0.92
C SER A 284 -5.60 7.69 -2.00
N SER A 285 -4.58 7.61 -2.82
CA SER A 285 -4.46 8.34 -4.09
C SER A 285 -5.22 7.67 -5.24
N THR A 286 -5.74 6.46 -5.02
CA THR A 286 -6.47 5.69 -6.03
C THR A 286 -7.97 5.94 -6.05
N VAL A 287 -8.53 6.47 -4.97
CA VAL A 287 -9.92 6.89 -4.86
C VAL A 287 -9.99 8.21 -4.11
N SER A 288 -10.73 9.19 -4.66
CA SER A 288 -10.91 10.51 -4.05
C SER A 288 -12.25 11.12 -4.44
N ALA A 289 -12.65 12.18 -3.76
CA ALA A 289 -13.80 12.98 -4.13
C ALA A 289 -13.57 14.46 -3.80
N ILE A 290 -14.12 15.33 -4.64
CA ILE A 290 -14.18 16.78 -4.45
C ILE A 290 -15.65 17.23 -4.60
N PHE A 291 -16.08 18.14 -3.75
CA PHE A 291 -17.46 18.61 -3.74
C PHE A 291 -17.55 20.10 -3.39
N GLY A 292 -18.54 20.77 -3.97
CA GLY A 292 -18.69 22.20 -3.81
C GLY A 292 -17.59 23.03 -4.46
N GLY A 293 -17.31 24.19 -3.89
CA GLY A 293 -16.28 25.12 -4.33
C GLY A 293 -16.76 26.18 -5.29
N THR A 294 -15.82 26.94 -5.86
CA THR A 294 -16.11 28.04 -6.78
C THR A 294 -15.15 28.04 -7.97
N SER A 295 -15.64 28.45 -9.14
CA SER A 295 -14.83 28.56 -10.35
C SER A 295 -14.06 29.88 -10.47
N SER A 296 -14.36 30.89 -9.64
CA SER A 296 -13.80 32.27 -9.78
C SER A 296 -13.47 32.98 -8.48
N GLY A 297 -13.34 32.28 -7.35
CA GLY A 297 -12.95 32.88 -6.07
C GLY A 297 -14.00 33.83 -5.46
N GLY A 298 -15.27 33.64 -5.74
CA GLY A 298 -16.38 34.42 -5.19
C GLY A 298 -17.71 34.19 -5.90
N THR A 299 -18.82 34.47 -5.19
CA THR A 299 -20.16 34.41 -5.74
C THR A 299 -20.32 35.23 -7.02
N PRO A 300 -21.06 34.79 -8.04
CA PRO A 300 -22.09 33.74 -8.09
C PRO A 300 -21.67 32.45 -8.81
N SER A 301 -20.44 32.03 -8.72
CA SER A 301 -19.93 30.84 -9.43
C SER A 301 -19.74 29.62 -8.55
N ASP A 302 -20.43 29.63 -7.40
CA ASP A 302 -20.42 28.51 -6.46
C ASP A 302 -21.12 27.28 -7.07
N THR A 303 -20.71 26.11 -6.65
CA THR A 303 -21.25 24.86 -7.18
C THR A 303 -21.58 23.88 -6.06
N ALA A 304 -22.60 23.09 -6.27
CA ALA A 304 -22.91 21.91 -5.47
C ALA A 304 -22.31 20.62 -6.06
N ALA A 305 -21.61 20.72 -7.20
CA ALA A 305 -21.16 19.56 -7.94
C ALA A 305 -20.16 18.70 -7.15
N THR A 306 -20.34 17.40 -7.26
CA THR A 306 -19.41 16.39 -6.77
C THR A 306 -18.72 15.71 -7.95
N GLU A 307 -17.43 15.52 -7.87
CA GLU A 307 -16.66 14.67 -8.78
C GLU A 307 -15.88 13.62 -8.00
N GLU A 308 -15.84 12.42 -8.53
CA GLU A 308 -15.24 11.24 -7.92
C GLU A 308 -14.09 10.74 -8.75
N TRP A 309 -12.92 10.60 -8.12
CA TRP A 309 -11.73 10.02 -8.72
C TRP A 309 -11.67 8.53 -8.49
N THR A 310 -11.49 7.78 -9.55
CA THR A 310 -11.22 6.35 -9.46
C THR A 310 -10.03 6.00 -10.34
N PHE A 311 -9.02 5.43 -9.71
CA PHE A 311 -7.90 4.81 -10.40
C PHE A 311 -8.24 3.33 -10.59
N SER A 312 -8.71 2.99 -11.77
CA SER A 312 -9.18 1.61 -12.06
C SER A 312 -8.05 0.64 -12.38
N GLY A 313 -6.82 1.15 -12.52
CA GLY A 313 -5.72 0.34 -13.06
C GLY A 313 -5.93 -0.12 -14.50
N LEU A 314 -7.03 0.29 -15.13
CA LEU A 314 -7.36 -0.02 -16.53
C LEU A 314 -7.29 1.26 -17.37
N PRO A 315 -6.81 1.20 -18.61
CA PRO A 315 -6.82 2.36 -19.50
C PRO A 315 -8.25 2.80 -19.79
N PRO A 316 -8.48 4.08 -20.13
CA PRO A 316 -9.77 4.53 -20.63
C PRO A 316 -10.17 3.68 -21.83
N SER A 317 -11.46 3.39 -21.93
CA SER A 317 -12.05 2.54 -23.01
C SER A 317 -11.85 3.07 -24.43
N THR A 318 -11.28 4.25 -24.58
CA THR A 318 -10.88 4.85 -25.86
C THR A 318 -9.43 5.29 -25.77
N PRO A 319 -8.53 4.66 -26.55
CA PRO A 319 -7.12 4.98 -26.55
C PRO A 319 -6.85 6.37 -27.14
N ALA A 320 -5.97 7.13 -26.50
CA ALA A 320 -5.39 8.34 -27.10
C ALA A 320 -4.59 7.97 -28.36
N VAL A 321 -4.60 8.86 -29.35
CA VAL A 321 -3.88 8.68 -30.62
C VAL A 321 -2.37 8.68 -30.34
N GLY A 322 -1.76 7.51 -30.29
CA GLY A 322 -0.32 7.37 -30.05
C GLY A 322 0.06 6.11 -29.26
N TYR A 323 -0.65 5.02 -29.45
CA TYR A 323 -0.42 3.75 -28.76
C TYR A 323 1.04 3.32 -28.67
N ALA A 324 1.63 3.39 -27.51
CA ALA A 324 2.80 2.61 -27.14
C ALA A 324 2.39 1.28 -26.47
N ASP A 325 1.21 1.21 -25.85
CA ASP A 325 0.80 0.16 -24.92
C ASP A 325 -0.23 -0.79 -25.52
N SER A 326 -0.08 -2.06 -25.19
CA SER A 326 -0.98 -3.12 -25.63
C SER A 326 -1.83 -3.60 -24.46
N ILE A 327 -3.14 -3.72 -24.65
CA ILE A 327 -4.10 -4.15 -23.64
C ILE A 327 -4.66 -5.53 -23.95
N VAL A 328 -5.25 -6.17 -22.95
CA VAL A 328 -5.99 -7.42 -23.13
C VAL A 328 -7.07 -7.25 -24.20
N GLY A 329 -7.04 -8.11 -25.21
CA GLY A 329 -7.90 -8.04 -26.40
C GLY A 329 -7.22 -7.44 -27.63
N ASP A 330 -6.08 -6.80 -27.47
CA ASP A 330 -5.33 -6.25 -28.60
C ASP A 330 -4.73 -7.34 -29.48
N MET A 331 -4.65 -7.03 -30.78
CA MET A 331 -3.95 -7.83 -31.77
C MET A 331 -2.91 -6.97 -32.50
N TYR A 332 -1.70 -7.48 -32.64
CA TYR A 332 -0.63 -6.81 -33.36
C TYR A 332 0.14 -7.78 -34.26
N TYR A 333 0.89 -7.24 -35.22
CA TYR A 333 1.81 -8.01 -36.06
C TYR A 333 3.23 -7.83 -35.53
N ASN A 334 3.87 -8.91 -35.09
CA ASN A 334 5.27 -8.89 -34.70
C ASN A 334 6.14 -9.02 -35.98
N SER A 335 6.77 -7.92 -36.39
CA SER A 335 7.57 -7.86 -37.64
C SER A 335 8.88 -8.65 -37.56
N ALA A 336 9.40 -8.89 -36.36
CA ALA A 336 10.62 -9.69 -36.17
C ALA A 336 10.35 -11.20 -36.33
N THR A 337 9.18 -11.66 -35.89
CA THR A 337 8.79 -13.08 -35.99
C THR A 337 7.87 -13.39 -37.15
N GLY A 338 7.32 -12.37 -37.81
CA GLY A 338 6.38 -12.52 -38.93
C GLY A 338 5.02 -13.07 -38.52
N GLN A 339 4.59 -12.89 -37.27
CA GLN A 339 3.40 -13.51 -36.72
C GLN A 339 2.40 -12.47 -36.17
N TYR A 340 1.10 -12.78 -36.32
CA TYR A 340 0.07 -12.06 -35.59
C TYR A 340 0.01 -12.57 -34.14
N LYS A 341 -0.04 -11.65 -33.21
CA LYS A 341 -0.12 -11.89 -31.77
C LYS A 341 -1.39 -11.29 -31.20
N GLY A 342 -1.97 -11.94 -30.22
CA GLY A 342 -3.10 -11.43 -29.43
C GLY A 342 -2.79 -11.43 -27.95
N ILE A 343 -3.28 -10.44 -27.23
CA ILE A 343 -3.13 -10.30 -25.78
C ILE A 343 -4.39 -10.80 -25.10
N LYS A 344 -4.24 -11.76 -24.21
CA LYS A 344 -5.33 -12.41 -23.48
C LYS A 344 -5.14 -12.23 -21.97
N SER A 345 -6.22 -11.97 -21.22
CA SER A 345 -6.17 -12.03 -19.75
C SER A 345 -6.11 -13.49 -19.27
N GLY A 346 -5.33 -13.71 -18.23
CA GLY A 346 -5.17 -15.02 -17.60
C GLY A 346 -4.20 -15.95 -18.32
N GLY A 347 -3.53 -16.75 -17.55
CA GLY A 347 -2.43 -17.63 -17.91
C GLY A 347 -1.40 -17.61 -16.77
N ALA A 348 -0.38 -18.45 -16.85
CA ALA A 348 0.76 -18.31 -15.95
C ALA A 348 1.42 -16.94 -16.18
N PRO A 349 1.81 -16.19 -15.13
CA PRO A 349 2.42 -14.87 -15.29
C PRO A 349 3.69 -14.98 -16.15
N ILE A 350 3.80 -14.11 -17.14
CA ILE A 350 5.02 -13.98 -17.93
C ILE A 350 5.90 -12.98 -17.19
N GLY A 351 6.72 -13.47 -16.27
CA GLY A 351 7.62 -12.65 -15.47
C GLY A 351 9.08 -12.96 -15.73
N THR A 352 9.94 -12.09 -15.23
CA THR A 352 11.40 -12.27 -15.25
C THR A 352 11.98 -11.99 -13.87
N TRP A 353 13.06 -12.68 -13.54
CA TRP A 353 13.90 -12.36 -12.39
C TRP A 353 15.00 -11.39 -12.81
N ALA A 354 15.18 -10.33 -12.06
CA ALA A 354 16.24 -9.34 -12.22
C ALA A 354 17.02 -9.18 -10.91
N SER A 355 18.28 -8.79 -10.98
CA SER A 355 19.08 -8.55 -9.77
C SER A 355 18.56 -7.32 -9.02
N GLY A 356 18.31 -7.45 -7.73
CA GLY A 356 18.07 -6.35 -6.78
C GLY A 356 19.34 -5.99 -5.99
N GLY A 357 19.20 -5.09 -5.01
CA GLY A 357 20.30 -4.76 -4.08
C GLY A 357 20.64 -5.93 -3.17
N ASP A 358 21.92 -6.18 -2.97
CA ASP A 358 22.41 -7.29 -2.14
C ASP A 358 22.20 -7.05 -0.64
N LEU A 359 21.99 -8.12 0.13
CA LEU A 359 22.02 -8.12 1.59
C LEU A 359 23.41 -7.65 2.11
N ASN A 360 23.42 -6.98 3.26
CA ASN A 360 24.68 -6.63 3.94
C ASN A 360 25.34 -7.84 4.60
N GLN A 361 24.52 -8.80 5.09
CA GLN A 361 25.00 -10.04 5.70
C GLN A 361 24.49 -11.26 4.93
N GLN A 362 25.40 -12.14 4.52
CA GLN A 362 25.05 -13.43 3.93
C GLN A 362 24.31 -14.32 4.92
N GLY A 363 23.35 -15.12 4.41
CA GLY A 363 22.61 -16.04 5.24
C GLY A 363 21.62 -16.93 4.48
N TYR A 364 21.23 -18.04 5.10
CA TYR A 364 20.16 -18.91 4.63
C TYR A 364 19.33 -19.44 5.79
N ALA A 365 18.20 -20.10 5.50
CA ALA A 365 17.24 -20.51 6.52
C ALA A 365 16.75 -19.30 7.35
N ILE A 366 16.41 -18.22 6.66
CA ILE A 366 16.10 -16.89 7.18
C ILE A 366 14.60 -16.63 7.18
N TYR A 367 14.14 -15.81 8.13
CA TYR A 367 12.80 -15.23 8.08
C TYR A 367 12.69 -14.22 6.93
N SER A 368 11.51 -14.20 6.32
CA SER A 368 11.15 -13.20 5.30
C SER A 368 9.73 -12.67 5.53
N GLY A 369 9.56 -11.36 5.38
CA GLY A 369 8.26 -10.68 5.46
C GLY A 369 8.22 -9.43 4.59
N GLY A 370 7.01 -8.96 4.29
CA GLY A 370 6.77 -7.74 3.52
C GLY A 370 6.58 -7.95 2.02
N PRO A 371 6.11 -6.91 1.30
CA PRO A 371 6.02 -6.92 -0.15
C PRO A 371 7.40 -6.79 -0.80
N GLN A 372 7.50 -7.05 -2.11
CA GLN A 372 8.74 -6.94 -2.88
C GLN A 372 9.47 -5.60 -2.69
N SER A 373 8.73 -4.50 -2.64
CA SER A 373 9.28 -3.14 -2.52
C SER A 373 9.56 -2.69 -1.08
N ALA A 374 9.23 -3.50 -0.07
CA ALA A 374 9.42 -3.15 1.35
C ALA A 374 9.48 -4.42 2.20
N ALA A 375 10.54 -5.20 2.00
CA ALA A 375 10.73 -6.50 2.65
C ALA A 375 11.59 -6.40 3.91
N MET A 376 11.51 -7.44 4.72
CA MET A 376 12.35 -7.65 5.89
C MET A 376 12.98 -9.04 5.84
N ARG A 377 14.23 -9.12 6.27
CA ARG A 377 14.88 -10.37 6.69
C ARG A 377 15.25 -10.31 8.16
N ALA A 378 15.22 -11.43 8.85
CA ALA A 378 15.73 -11.53 10.22
C ALA A 378 16.26 -12.93 10.51
N GLY A 379 17.29 -13.04 11.36
CA GLY A 379 17.89 -14.29 11.76
C GLY A 379 18.51 -15.09 10.62
N GLY A 380 18.57 -16.41 10.77
CA GLY A 380 19.11 -17.34 9.80
C GLY A 380 20.45 -17.95 10.20
N TRP A 381 21.13 -18.56 9.23
CA TRP A 381 22.45 -19.16 9.39
C TRP A 381 23.46 -18.50 8.45
N GLY A 382 24.48 -17.86 9.00
CA GLY A 382 25.52 -17.13 8.25
C GLY A 382 26.68 -17.98 7.75
N GLY A 383 26.68 -19.31 8.04
CA GLY A 383 27.79 -20.18 7.73
C GLY A 383 28.97 -20.06 8.72
N PRO A 384 29.96 -20.96 8.63
CA PRO A 384 31.17 -20.83 9.45
C PRO A 384 32.04 -19.64 9.01
N PRO A 385 32.65 -18.87 9.91
CA PRO A 385 32.59 -19.01 11.37
C PRO A 385 31.43 -18.25 12.05
N VAL A 386 30.53 -17.65 11.31
CA VAL A 386 29.48 -16.70 11.82
C VAL A 386 28.44 -17.43 12.68
N GLY A 387 27.90 -18.55 12.20
CA GLY A 387 26.92 -19.34 12.95
C GLY A 387 25.49 -18.83 12.79
N ILE A 388 24.67 -18.98 13.86
CA ILE A 388 23.28 -18.51 13.93
C ILE A 388 23.27 -16.99 14.02
N LEU A 389 22.40 -16.36 13.25
CA LEU A 389 22.26 -14.92 13.13
C LEU A 389 21.15 -14.38 14.04
N ASN A 390 21.32 -13.13 14.48
CA ASN A 390 20.28 -12.32 15.13
C ASN A 390 20.04 -11.00 14.40
N ASP A 391 20.79 -10.70 13.36
CA ASP A 391 20.65 -9.46 12.62
C ASP A 391 19.36 -9.41 11.79
N SER A 392 18.88 -8.19 11.56
CA SER A 392 17.74 -7.89 10.71
C SER A 392 18.08 -6.82 9.70
N GLU A 393 17.52 -6.94 8.51
CA GLU A 393 17.68 -5.95 7.44
C GLU A 393 16.33 -5.62 6.81
N LEU A 394 16.16 -4.36 6.39
CA LEU A 394 14.97 -3.85 5.71
C LEU A 394 15.32 -3.49 4.27
N TYR A 395 14.48 -3.91 3.33
CA TYR A 395 14.56 -3.60 1.91
C TYR A 395 13.61 -2.48 1.55
N ASP A 396 14.08 -1.46 0.83
CA ASP A 396 13.29 -0.31 0.40
C ASP A 396 12.85 -0.37 -1.08
N GLY A 397 13.06 -1.52 -1.73
CA GLY A 397 12.83 -1.69 -3.17
C GLY A 397 14.09 -1.50 -4.02
N THR A 398 15.21 -1.09 -3.42
CA THR A 398 16.50 -0.87 -4.10
C THR A 398 17.70 -1.38 -3.29
N ALA A 399 17.68 -1.20 -1.99
CA ALA A 399 18.80 -1.53 -1.12
C ALA A 399 18.36 -2.09 0.23
N TRP A 400 19.23 -2.90 0.83
CA TRP A 400 19.04 -3.41 2.19
C TRP A 400 19.78 -2.51 3.19
N THR A 401 19.10 -2.19 4.28
CA THR A 401 19.65 -1.42 5.40
C THR A 401 19.51 -2.20 6.70
N GLN A 402 20.56 -2.13 7.54
CA GLN A 402 20.57 -2.78 8.86
C GLN A 402 19.45 -2.20 9.74
N ALA A 403 18.66 -3.07 10.35
CA ALA A 403 17.69 -2.76 11.41
C ALA A 403 18.20 -3.25 12.77
N ASN A 404 17.41 -3.02 13.81
CA ASN A 404 17.72 -3.57 15.13
C ASN A 404 17.57 -5.09 15.15
N ASP A 405 18.49 -5.77 15.80
CA ASP A 405 18.59 -7.22 15.86
C ASP A 405 17.42 -7.85 16.65
N ILE A 406 17.04 -9.08 16.29
CA ILE A 406 16.16 -9.91 17.13
C ILE A 406 16.86 -10.25 18.47
N ASN A 407 16.08 -10.36 19.53
CA ASN A 407 16.65 -10.62 20.87
C ASN A 407 17.23 -12.03 20.98
N THR A 408 16.63 -13.00 20.31
CA THR A 408 17.07 -14.41 20.34
C THR A 408 17.51 -14.86 18.94
N ALA A 409 18.82 -15.05 18.76
CA ALA A 409 19.39 -15.57 17.51
C ALA A 409 18.75 -16.92 17.14
N ARG A 410 18.32 -17.09 15.88
CA ARG A 410 17.60 -18.29 15.42
C ARG A 410 17.74 -18.52 13.92
N SER A 411 17.53 -19.77 13.50
CA SER A 411 17.41 -20.15 12.10
C SER A 411 16.28 -21.16 11.91
N ASN A 412 15.84 -21.40 10.67
CA ASN A 412 14.75 -22.33 10.35
C ASN A 412 13.45 -22.01 11.11
N GLU A 413 13.19 -20.74 11.31
CA GLU A 413 12.03 -20.20 11.97
C GLU A 413 10.82 -20.11 11.03
N GLY A 414 9.63 -19.92 11.62
CA GLY A 414 8.44 -19.47 10.94
C GLY A 414 8.24 -17.98 11.16
N GLY A 415 7.31 -17.40 10.44
CA GLY A 415 6.91 -16.03 10.67
C GLY A 415 5.70 -15.59 9.85
N ALA A 416 5.10 -14.49 10.28
CA ALA A 416 4.00 -13.82 9.62
C ALA A 416 4.51 -13.09 8.36
N GLY A 417 4.61 -13.84 7.27
CA GLY A 417 5.23 -13.35 6.03
C GLY A 417 4.51 -12.20 5.35
N SER A 418 3.21 -12.00 5.61
CA SER A 418 2.41 -10.93 5.03
C SER A 418 2.47 -9.63 5.85
N GLY A 419 3.30 -9.58 6.89
CA GLY A 419 3.60 -8.34 7.59
C GLY A 419 4.22 -7.31 6.66
N THR A 420 4.24 -6.07 7.10
CA THR A 420 5.03 -5.02 6.45
C THR A 420 6.48 -5.06 6.97
N SER A 421 7.39 -4.39 6.30
CA SER A 421 8.75 -4.18 6.82
C SER A 421 8.80 -3.41 8.15
N THR A 422 7.66 -2.88 8.61
CA THR A 422 7.53 -2.15 9.87
C THR A 422 6.66 -2.88 10.91
N ALA A 423 6.10 -4.05 10.59
CA ALA A 423 5.25 -4.82 11.48
C ALA A 423 5.40 -6.32 11.17
N ALA A 424 6.32 -6.98 11.83
CA ALA A 424 6.66 -8.39 11.60
C ALA A 424 6.46 -9.22 12.88
N LEU A 425 6.25 -10.52 12.71
CA LEU A 425 6.20 -11.50 13.78
C LEU A 425 7.04 -12.71 13.39
N ILE A 426 8.04 -13.04 14.21
CA ILE A 426 8.90 -14.21 14.04
C ILE A 426 8.68 -15.17 15.21
N TYR A 427 8.62 -16.45 14.94
CA TYR A 427 8.34 -17.45 15.96
C TYR A 427 9.05 -18.77 15.71
N ALA A 428 9.24 -19.53 16.81
CA ALA A 428 9.87 -20.84 16.78
C ALA A 428 11.31 -20.77 16.26
N GLY A 429 11.84 -21.82 15.65
CA GLY A 429 13.18 -21.86 15.06
C GLY A 429 14.18 -22.69 15.85
N TYR A 430 15.44 -22.55 15.51
CA TYR A 430 16.55 -23.34 16.09
C TYR A 430 17.71 -22.44 16.51
N ASN A 431 18.10 -22.58 17.78
CA ASN A 431 19.36 -22.04 18.31
C ASN A 431 20.08 -23.19 19.06
N PRO A 432 21.12 -23.78 18.48
CA PRO A 432 21.74 -25.00 18.98
C PRO A 432 22.07 -24.97 20.48
N PRO A 433 21.77 -26.04 21.24
CA PRO A 433 21.12 -27.26 20.75
C PRO A 433 19.60 -27.25 20.79
N ASN A 434 18.95 -26.10 21.04
CA ASN A 434 17.55 -26.00 21.39
C ASN A 434 16.66 -25.62 20.21
N ARG A 435 15.46 -26.23 20.14
CA ARG A 435 14.34 -25.69 19.40
C ARG A 435 13.64 -24.65 20.24
N LEU A 436 13.14 -23.63 19.58
CA LEU A 436 12.55 -22.48 20.26
C LEU A 436 11.02 -22.49 20.17
N ASP A 437 10.39 -22.00 21.23
CA ASP A 437 9.01 -21.60 21.31
C ASP A 437 8.86 -20.07 21.34
N ALA A 438 9.96 -19.36 21.49
CA ALA A 438 10.03 -17.90 21.58
C ALA A 438 9.44 -17.21 20.35
N VAL A 439 8.67 -16.14 20.61
CA VAL A 439 8.03 -15.29 19.62
C VAL A 439 8.47 -13.85 19.83
N GLU A 440 8.84 -13.18 18.75
CA GLU A 440 9.21 -11.78 18.79
C GLU A 440 8.42 -10.97 17.74
N SER A 441 8.00 -9.79 18.14
CA SER A 441 7.21 -8.84 17.36
C SER A 441 8.03 -7.58 17.10
N PHE A 442 8.04 -7.10 15.85
CA PHE A 442 8.74 -5.89 15.41
C PHE A 442 7.76 -4.72 15.26
N ASP A 443 8.08 -3.59 15.88
CA ASP A 443 7.23 -2.38 15.88
C ASP A 443 7.63 -1.32 14.83
N GLY A 444 8.52 -1.69 13.91
CA GLY A 444 9.12 -0.77 12.94
C GLY A 444 10.49 -0.24 13.36
N THR A 445 10.89 -0.46 14.62
CA THR A 445 12.17 -0.02 15.18
C THR A 445 12.82 -1.11 16.02
N ASN A 446 12.06 -1.72 16.94
CA ASN A 446 12.59 -2.68 17.92
C ASN A 446 11.84 -4.01 17.88
N TRP A 447 12.55 -5.07 18.22
CA TRP A 447 11.97 -6.38 18.51
C TRP A 447 11.61 -6.51 19.97
N SER A 448 10.46 -7.08 20.25
CA SER A 448 9.96 -7.34 21.62
C SER A 448 9.43 -8.76 21.72
N GLU A 449 9.79 -9.47 22.78
CA GLU A 449 9.23 -10.78 23.09
C GLU A 449 7.73 -10.68 23.37
N THR A 450 6.98 -11.70 22.91
CA THR A 450 5.54 -11.82 23.12
C THR A 450 5.19 -13.27 23.49
N THR A 451 3.91 -13.62 23.54
CA THR A 451 3.45 -14.95 23.97
C THR A 451 4.03 -16.06 23.09
N GLU A 452 4.71 -17.00 23.71
CA GLU A 452 5.36 -18.15 23.09
C GLU A 452 4.36 -19.08 22.39
N VAL A 453 4.81 -19.81 21.33
CA VAL A 453 4.05 -20.88 20.73
C VAL A 453 3.92 -22.06 21.70
N ASN A 454 2.85 -22.83 21.59
CA ASN A 454 2.58 -23.94 22.54
C ASN A 454 3.63 -25.06 22.48
N THR A 455 4.29 -25.23 21.32
CA THR A 455 5.27 -26.31 21.14
C THR A 455 6.53 -25.81 20.43
N ALA A 456 7.68 -25.92 21.09
CA ALA A 456 8.98 -25.58 20.54
C ALA A 456 9.32 -26.44 19.30
N ARG A 457 9.63 -25.83 18.16
CA ARG A 457 9.89 -26.51 16.90
C ARG A 457 10.67 -25.65 15.90
N ASN A 458 11.34 -26.29 14.97
CA ASN A 458 12.06 -25.63 13.88
C ASN A 458 11.64 -26.17 12.50
N ASN A 459 12.17 -25.62 11.41
CA ASN A 459 11.74 -25.92 10.04
C ASN A 459 10.20 -25.75 9.89
N THR A 460 9.69 -24.71 10.51
CA THR A 460 8.28 -24.35 10.53
C THR A 460 7.91 -23.46 9.36
N ASN A 461 6.62 -23.36 9.11
CA ASN A 461 6.07 -22.44 8.13
C ASN A 461 5.03 -21.53 8.76
N GLY A 462 4.84 -20.36 8.17
CA GLY A 462 3.83 -19.43 8.65
C GLY A 462 3.35 -18.46 7.59
N VAL A 463 2.13 -18.00 7.80
CA VAL A 463 1.46 -17.00 6.95
C VAL A 463 0.68 -16.03 7.84
N GLY A 464 0.25 -14.90 7.26
CA GLY A 464 -0.56 -13.91 7.95
C GLY A 464 0.22 -12.69 8.38
N THR A 465 -0.36 -11.90 9.27
CA THR A 465 0.16 -10.61 9.75
C THR A 465 0.67 -10.71 11.18
N GLN A 466 1.31 -9.66 11.67
CA GLN A 466 1.77 -9.52 13.06
C GLN A 466 0.64 -9.77 14.09
N THR A 467 -0.60 -9.40 13.76
CA THR A 467 -1.76 -9.53 14.66
C THR A 467 -2.65 -10.73 14.39
N ALA A 468 -2.44 -11.43 13.26
CA ALA A 468 -3.24 -12.60 12.86
C ALA A 468 -2.41 -13.55 12.00
N SER A 469 -1.81 -14.57 12.61
CA SER A 469 -0.88 -15.48 11.96
C SER A 469 -1.27 -16.94 12.14
N LEU A 470 -0.78 -17.79 11.25
CA LEU A 470 -0.91 -19.23 11.31
C LEU A 470 0.49 -19.86 11.27
N LEU A 471 0.82 -20.67 12.27
CA LEU A 471 2.03 -21.47 12.34
C LEU A 471 1.66 -22.95 12.09
N PHE A 472 2.36 -23.61 11.21
CA PHE A 472 2.09 -25.01 10.88
C PHE A 472 3.35 -25.79 10.52
N ALA A 473 3.26 -27.11 10.61
CA ALA A 473 4.35 -28.05 10.36
C ALA A 473 5.55 -27.87 11.32
N GLY A 474 6.70 -28.38 10.95
CA GLY A 474 7.96 -28.24 11.67
C GLY A 474 8.46 -29.53 12.31
N SER A 475 9.56 -29.43 13.02
CA SER A 475 10.22 -30.56 13.70
C SER A 475 10.39 -30.27 15.20
N THR A 476 9.93 -31.20 16.04
CA THR A 476 10.05 -31.16 17.50
C THR A 476 11.26 -31.95 18.03
N GLY A 477 11.98 -32.67 17.17
CA GLY A 477 13.15 -33.47 17.51
C GLY A 477 14.03 -33.77 16.29
N PRO A 478 15.19 -34.39 16.45
CA PRO A 478 16.07 -34.73 15.32
C PRO A 478 15.47 -35.88 14.48
N GLY A 479 15.35 -35.66 13.15
CA GLY A 479 14.92 -36.64 12.16
C GLY A 479 13.43 -37.07 12.25
N THR A 480 13.03 -37.96 11.36
CA THR A 480 11.75 -38.66 11.47
C THR A 480 11.80 -39.72 12.59
N PRO A 481 10.79 -39.85 13.47
CA PRO A 481 9.38 -39.42 13.33
C PRO A 481 9.01 -38.10 13.99
N ASN A 482 9.93 -37.16 14.20
CA ASN A 482 9.71 -35.94 14.97
C ASN A 482 9.11 -34.77 14.16
N TYR A 483 8.61 -35.04 12.95
CA TYR A 483 7.89 -34.03 12.18
C TYR A 483 6.48 -33.85 12.71
N SER A 484 5.96 -32.64 12.61
CA SER A 484 4.69 -32.24 13.19
C SER A 484 3.64 -31.93 12.10
N ASN A 485 2.39 -32.29 12.38
CA ASN A 485 1.21 -31.84 11.65
C ASN A 485 0.46 -30.75 12.41
N ALA A 486 0.94 -30.36 13.60
CA ALA A 486 0.29 -29.38 14.46
C ALA A 486 0.21 -28.00 13.80
N VAL A 487 -0.91 -27.33 14.00
CA VAL A 487 -1.21 -25.99 13.52
C VAL A 487 -1.65 -25.11 14.69
N GLU A 488 -1.05 -23.96 14.82
CA GLU A 488 -1.41 -22.96 15.84
C GLU A 488 -1.79 -21.63 15.16
N SER A 489 -2.87 -21.02 15.61
CA SER A 489 -3.38 -19.73 15.15
C SER A 489 -3.13 -18.65 16.19
N TRP A 490 -2.54 -17.54 15.76
CA TRP A 490 -2.28 -16.32 16.53
C TRP A 490 -3.37 -15.28 16.34
N ASN A 491 -3.88 -14.71 17.41
CA ASN A 491 -4.94 -13.68 17.40
C ASN A 491 -4.46 -12.28 17.82
N GLY A 492 -3.14 -12.06 17.87
CA GLY A 492 -2.53 -10.82 18.36
C GLY A 492 -2.15 -10.85 19.84
N SER A 493 -2.56 -11.87 20.60
CA SER A 493 -2.28 -11.97 22.04
C SER A 493 -1.99 -13.40 22.53
N SER A 494 -2.52 -14.42 21.87
CA SER A 494 -2.36 -15.82 22.25
C SER A 494 -2.36 -16.76 21.06
N TRP A 495 -1.68 -17.90 21.21
CA TRP A 495 -1.69 -19.01 20.28
C TRP A 495 -2.75 -20.04 20.67
N THR A 496 -3.48 -20.55 19.70
CA THR A 496 -4.51 -21.58 19.89
C THR A 496 -4.32 -22.68 18.87
N GLU A 497 -4.30 -23.94 19.30
CA GLU A 497 -4.27 -25.08 18.40
C GLU A 497 -5.54 -25.12 17.56
N THR A 498 -5.38 -25.48 16.28
CA THR A 498 -6.48 -25.61 15.32
C THR A 498 -6.33 -26.90 14.52
N ALA A 499 -7.15 -27.12 13.48
CA ALA A 499 -7.12 -28.38 12.74
C ALA A 499 -5.74 -28.65 12.13
N GLU A 500 -5.23 -29.84 12.37
CA GLU A 500 -3.91 -30.31 11.93
C GLU A 500 -3.83 -30.53 10.42
N LEU A 501 -2.62 -30.45 9.86
CA LEU A 501 -2.30 -30.94 8.52
C LEU A 501 -2.64 -32.43 8.40
N ASN A 502 -3.01 -32.89 7.19
CA ASN A 502 -3.28 -34.28 6.93
C ASN A 502 -2.04 -35.18 7.07
N ALA A 503 -0.84 -34.59 6.88
CA ALA A 503 0.42 -35.30 7.04
C ALA A 503 1.43 -34.48 7.85
N ALA A 504 2.19 -35.13 8.74
CA ALA A 504 3.29 -34.50 9.48
C ALA A 504 4.42 -34.14 8.52
N LYS A 505 4.82 -32.87 8.53
CA LYS A 505 5.80 -32.28 7.62
C LYS A 505 6.78 -31.36 8.36
N ALA A 506 7.95 -31.16 7.78
CA ALA A 506 8.91 -30.12 8.15
C ALA A 506 9.62 -29.63 6.89
N GLY A 507 10.09 -28.40 6.87
CA GLY A 507 10.58 -27.76 5.66
C GLY A 507 9.43 -27.39 4.71
N GLY A 508 9.71 -27.23 3.43
CA GLY A 508 8.72 -26.76 2.46
C GLY A 508 8.46 -25.26 2.55
N SER A 509 7.30 -24.82 2.13
CA SER A 509 6.93 -23.41 2.15
C SER A 509 5.45 -23.18 2.46
N GLY A 510 5.14 -22.10 3.18
CA GLY A 510 3.78 -21.65 3.46
C GLY A 510 3.41 -20.47 2.55
N VAL A 511 2.44 -20.61 1.67
CA VAL A 511 1.98 -19.54 0.77
C VAL A 511 0.62 -18.99 1.24
N GLY A 512 0.50 -17.68 1.38
CA GLY A 512 -0.75 -17.04 1.81
C GLY A 512 -0.52 -15.72 2.52
N GLN A 513 -1.55 -14.89 2.57
CA GLN A 513 -1.51 -13.55 3.16
C GLN A 513 -2.28 -13.45 4.48
N THR A 514 -3.07 -14.46 4.86
CA THR A 514 -3.94 -14.43 6.04
C THR A 514 -3.86 -15.76 6.82
N ASN A 515 -4.21 -15.72 8.10
CA ASN A 515 -4.35 -16.91 8.92
C ASN A 515 -5.61 -17.74 8.62
N THR A 516 -6.47 -17.28 7.70
CA THR A 516 -7.71 -17.97 7.29
C THR A 516 -7.61 -18.65 5.92
N ALA A 517 -6.54 -18.40 5.16
CA ALA A 517 -6.33 -18.97 3.83
C ALA A 517 -4.83 -19.13 3.54
N ALA A 518 -4.37 -20.37 3.45
CA ALA A 518 -2.95 -20.71 3.27
C ALA A 518 -2.76 -21.98 2.44
N LEU A 519 -1.57 -22.12 1.86
CA LEU A 519 -1.07 -23.39 1.34
C LEU A 519 0.14 -23.86 2.16
N MET A 520 0.21 -25.14 2.44
CA MET A 520 1.44 -25.83 2.85
C MET A 520 1.96 -26.62 1.65
N VAL A 521 3.10 -26.20 1.12
CA VAL A 521 3.69 -26.75 -0.10
C VAL A 521 4.92 -27.59 0.23
N ALA A 522 4.91 -28.83 -0.20
CA ALA A 522 6.02 -29.79 -0.11
C ALA A 522 6.50 -30.07 1.34
N GLY A 523 7.73 -30.41 1.51
CA GLY A 523 8.40 -30.75 2.77
C GLY A 523 9.11 -32.11 2.75
N TYR A 524 9.84 -32.43 3.80
CA TYR A 524 10.75 -33.60 3.84
C TYR A 524 10.07 -34.95 3.63
N THR A 525 8.80 -35.12 4.02
CA THR A 525 8.09 -36.40 3.89
C THR A 525 7.24 -36.49 2.63
N THR A 526 6.89 -35.36 2.03
CA THR A 526 5.93 -35.25 0.92
C THR A 526 6.39 -34.17 -0.04
N ALA A 527 7.43 -34.45 -0.81
CA ALA A 527 8.17 -33.47 -1.59
C ALA A 527 7.39 -32.74 -2.69
N ASN A 528 6.20 -33.21 -3.07
CA ASN A 528 5.34 -32.60 -4.09
C ASN A 528 3.93 -32.27 -3.58
N SER A 529 3.53 -32.73 -2.40
CA SER A 529 2.16 -32.55 -1.92
C SER A 529 1.86 -31.12 -1.52
N VAL A 530 0.63 -30.68 -1.76
CA VAL A 530 0.14 -29.39 -1.37
C VAL A 530 -1.17 -29.54 -0.59
N GLU A 531 -1.24 -28.90 0.56
CA GLU A 531 -2.47 -28.83 1.36
C GLU A 531 -2.94 -27.37 1.45
N SER A 532 -4.24 -27.15 1.26
CA SER A 532 -4.90 -25.84 1.30
C SER A 532 -5.71 -25.69 2.58
N TRP A 533 -5.53 -24.59 3.30
CA TRP A 533 -6.27 -24.18 4.48
C TRP A 533 -7.40 -23.21 4.12
N ASN A 534 -8.61 -23.48 4.61
CA ASN A 534 -9.80 -22.65 4.35
C ASN A 534 -10.30 -21.90 5.60
N GLY A 535 -9.49 -21.82 6.65
CA GLY A 535 -9.86 -21.22 7.95
C GLY A 535 -10.39 -22.24 8.97
N THR A 536 -10.71 -23.47 8.56
CA THR A 536 -11.27 -24.50 9.44
C THR A 536 -10.67 -25.90 9.23
N SER A 537 -10.21 -26.21 8.03
CA SER A 537 -9.66 -27.54 7.69
C SER A 537 -8.62 -27.45 6.58
N TRP A 538 -7.72 -28.44 6.55
CA TRP A 538 -6.77 -28.66 5.47
C TRP A 538 -7.31 -29.67 4.46
N THR A 539 -7.09 -29.41 3.18
CA THR A 539 -7.50 -30.28 2.07
C THR A 539 -6.36 -30.41 1.09
N GLU A 540 -6.04 -31.62 0.69
CA GLU A 540 -5.04 -31.89 -0.35
C GLU A 540 -5.53 -31.40 -1.71
N ILE A 541 -4.65 -30.71 -2.44
CA ILE A 541 -4.94 -30.13 -3.75
C ILE A 541 -3.86 -30.56 -4.76
N ALA A 542 -3.84 -29.95 -5.97
CA ALA A 542 -2.87 -30.24 -7.02
C ALA A 542 -1.42 -30.13 -6.53
N GLU A 543 -0.64 -31.17 -6.78
CA GLU A 543 0.79 -31.25 -6.47
C GLU A 543 1.62 -30.29 -7.31
N ILE A 544 2.78 -29.84 -6.79
CA ILE A 544 3.79 -29.12 -7.57
C ILE A 544 4.45 -30.04 -8.61
N ASN A 545 4.92 -29.46 -9.72
CA ASN A 545 5.52 -30.26 -10.80
C ASN A 545 6.93 -30.76 -10.45
N THR A 546 7.73 -29.95 -9.76
CA THR A 546 9.09 -30.31 -9.37
C THR A 546 9.17 -30.62 -7.87
N PRO A 547 9.32 -31.89 -7.48
CA PRO A 547 9.40 -32.27 -6.07
C PRO A 547 10.55 -31.57 -5.33
N GLN A 548 10.25 -31.03 -4.14
CA GLN A 548 11.20 -30.25 -3.32
C GLN A 548 11.07 -30.63 -1.84
N THR A 549 12.16 -30.58 -1.10
CA THR A 549 12.19 -31.01 0.31
C THR A 549 12.56 -29.92 1.31
N ASN A 550 13.22 -28.86 0.88
CA ASN A 550 13.70 -27.79 1.75
C ASN A 550 13.06 -26.44 1.42
N ALA A 551 13.20 -25.50 2.36
CA ALA A 551 12.61 -24.17 2.31
C ALA A 551 12.83 -23.48 0.95
N MET A 552 11.72 -23.13 0.34
CA MET A 552 11.60 -22.37 -0.91
C MET A 552 11.19 -20.95 -0.58
N GLY A 553 11.57 -20.00 -1.42
CA GLY A 553 10.96 -18.69 -1.45
C GLY A 553 9.49 -18.77 -1.88
N ARG A 554 8.70 -17.79 -1.52
CA ARG A 554 7.25 -17.75 -1.76
C ARG A 554 6.76 -16.34 -2.05
N SER A 555 5.65 -16.21 -2.75
CA SER A 555 4.91 -14.96 -2.93
C SER A 555 3.43 -15.23 -3.21
N GLY A 556 2.56 -14.26 -2.97
CA GLY A 556 1.15 -14.31 -3.35
C GLY A 556 0.22 -14.91 -2.31
N THR A 557 -0.96 -15.33 -2.78
CA THR A 557 -2.08 -15.82 -1.98
C THR A 557 -2.25 -17.31 -2.08
N SER A 558 -3.14 -17.89 -1.28
CA SER A 558 -3.52 -19.32 -1.36
C SER A 558 -4.26 -19.72 -2.64
N THR A 559 -4.74 -18.75 -3.42
CA THR A 559 -5.43 -18.96 -4.70
C THR A 559 -4.60 -18.54 -5.91
N GLU A 560 -3.52 -17.80 -5.67
CA GLU A 560 -2.65 -17.27 -6.72
C GLU A 560 -1.26 -17.02 -6.13
N GLY A 561 -0.40 -18.02 -6.22
CA GLY A 561 0.88 -18.03 -5.50
C GLY A 561 2.07 -18.43 -6.35
N LEU A 562 3.26 -18.05 -5.89
CA LEU A 562 4.55 -18.48 -6.41
C LEU A 562 5.32 -19.24 -5.34
N ILE A 563 6.09 -20.25 -5.80
CA ILE A 563 7.20 -20.84 -5.08
C ILE A 563 8.44 -20.79 -5.98
N PHE A 564 9.61 -20.61 -5.40
CA PHE A 564 10.85 -20.52 -6.17
C PHE A 564 12.08 -20.99 -5.38
N GLY A 565 13.08 -21.51 -6.10
CA GLY A 565 14.26 -22.12 -5.51
C GLY A 565 13.96 -23.45 -4.84
N GLY A 566 14.74 -23.82 -3.83
CA GLY A 566 14.57 -25.05 -3.05
C GLY A 566 15.65 -26.09 -3.30
N TYR A 567 15.45 -27.29 -2.78
CA TYR A 567 16.39 -28.40 -2.86
C TYR A 567 15.66 -29.75 -3.06
N ASN A 568 16.26 -30.61 -3.86
CA ASN A 568 15.85 -32.02 -3.97
C ASN A 568 17.08 -32.94 -4.05
N PRO A 569 16.90 -34.27 -4.14
CA PRO A 569 18.04 -35.20 -4.25
C PRO A 569 18.98 -34.96 -5.45
N SER A 570 18.55 -34.20 -6.46
CA SER A 570 19.38 -33.82 -7.61
C SER A 570 20.20 -32.57 -7.36
N GLY A 571 19.96 -31.80 -6.28
CA GLY A 571 20.70 -30.61 -5.88
C GLY A 571 19.86 -29.37 -5.66
N TYR A 572 20.50 -28.23 -5.76
CA TYR A 572 19.91 -26.89 -5.63
C TYR A 572 19.02 -26.58 -6.83
N LEU A 573 17.89 -25.94 -6.59
CA LEU A 573 16.89 -25.62 -7.61
C LEU A 573 16.83 -24.11 -7.87
N ALA A 574 16.57 -23.76 -9.12
CA ALA A 574 16.21 -22.40 -9.54
C ALA A 574 14.73 -22.30 -9.92
N VAL A 575 14.04 -23.42 -9.98
CA VAL A 575 12.68 -23.56 -10.50
C VAL A 575 11.72 -22.60 -9.82
N THR A 576 10.90 -21.93 -10.63
CA THR A 576 9.77 -21.10 -10.17
C THR A 576 8.48 -21.73 -10.68
N GLU A 577 7.55 -22.01 -9.78
CA GLU A 577 6.22 -22.51 -10.14
C GLU A 577 5.12 -21.54 -9.66
N TYR A 578 4.15 -21.32 -10.54
CA TYR A 578 2.97 -20.52 -10.32
C TYR A 578 1.72 -21.38 -10.09
N PHE A 579 0.96 -21.07 -9.05
CA PHE A 579 -0.34 -21.66 -8.74
C PHE A 579 -1.46 -20.72 -9.16
N ASN A 580 -2.41 -21.21 -9.95
CA ASN A 580 -3.55 -20.44 -10.45
C ASN A 580 -4.87 -20.73 -9.71
N GLY A 581 -4.80 -21.28 -8.50
CA GLY A 581 -5.96 -21.73 -7.73
C GLY A 581 -6.40 -23.17 -8.05
N THR A 582 -5.87 -23.80 -9.11
CA THR A 582 -6.26 -25.14 -9.55
C THR A 582 -5.06 -26.03 -9.88
N SER A 583 -4.04 -25.50 -10.51
CA SER A 583 -2.86 -26.23 -10.99
C SER A 583 -1.60 -25.41 -10.88
N TRP A 584 -0.46 -26.08 -10.82
CA TRP A 584 0.87 -25.49 -10.85
C TRP A 584 1.43 -25.47 -12.27
N THR A 585 2.15 -24.41 -12.61
CA THR A 585 2.81 -24.22 -13.91
C THR A 585 4.20 -23.66 -13.69
N GLU A 586 5.23 -24.31 -14.28
CA GLU A 586 6.59 -23.80 -14.28
C GLU A 586 6.68 -22.54 -15.16
N ILE A 587 7.34 -21.52 -14.64
CA ILE A 587 7.57 -20.23 -15.29
C ILE A 587 9.07 -19.91 -15.27
N ASN A 588 9.47 -18.66 -15.56
CA ASN A 588 10.89 -18.31 -15.63
C ASN A 588 11.61 -18.45 -14.29
N ASP A 589 12.71 -19.14 -14.30
CA ASP A 589 13.49 -19.53 -13.14
C ASP A 589 14.37 -18.38 -12.59
N LEU A 590 14.76 -18.52 -11.31
CA LEU A 590 15.84 -17.73 -10.71
C LEU A 590 17.12 -17.84 -11.55
N SER A 591 17.91 -16.79 -11.54
CA SER A 591 19.24 -16.83 -12.19
C SER A 591 20.23 -17.77 -11.48
N THR A 592 20.05 -17.97 -10.19
CA THR A 592 20.93 -18.81 -9.35
C THR A 592 20.13 -19.84 -8.56
N ALA A 593 20.42 -21.12 -8.77
CA ALA A 593 19.85 -22.22 -8.02
C ALA A 593 20.27 -22.17 -6.54
N ARG A 594 19.28 -22.14 -5.61
CA ARG A 594 19.52 -21.99 -4.17
C ARG A 594 18.34 -22.48 -3.32
N TYR A 595 18.63 -22.86 -2.07
CA TYR A 595 17.61 -23.22 -1.08
C TYR A 595 17.78 -22.46 0.24
N GLY A 596 16.77 -22.53 1.10
CA GLY A 596 16.80 -21.81 2.38
C GLY A 596 16.83 -20.31 2.21
N LEU A 597 16.40 -19.84 1.04
CA LEU A 597 16.31 -18.41 0.72
C LEU A 597 15.11 -17.78 1.42
N GLY A 598 15.23 -16.50 1.73
CA GLY A 598 14.09 -15.65 2.01
C GLY A 598 13.32 -15.39 0.73
N GLY A 599 12.00 -15.39 0.82
CA GLY A 599 11.17 -15.09 -0.33
C GLY A 599 9.82 -14.60 0.09
N GLN A 600 9.41 -13.46 -0.46
CA GLN A 600 8.16 -12.83 -0.13
C GLN A 600 7.63 -11.95 -1.28
N GLY A 601 6.34 -11.64 -1.22
CA GLY A 601 5.62 -10.75 -2.10
C GLY A 601 4.14 -10.75 -1.77
N ALA A 602 3.47 -9.65 -2.03
CA ALA A 602 2.04 -9.50 -1.75
C ALA A 602 1.15 -10.28 -2.74
N ASN A 603 1.64 -10.55 -3.95
CA ASN A 603 0.91 -11.23 -5.02
C ASN A 603 1.86 -12.08 -5.89
N SER A 604 1.30 -12.82 -6.83
CA SER A 604 2.02 -13.69 -7.76
C SER A 604 2.76 -12.94 -8.88
N LEU A 605 2.57 -11.64 -9.01
CA LEU A 605 3.17 -10.81 -10.07
C LEU A 605 4.45 -10.10 -9.60
N ALA A 606 4.70 -10.05 -8.29
CA ALA A 606 5.84 -9.39 -7.67
C ALA A 606 6.40 -10.22 -6.52
N GLY A 607 7.52 -10.86 -6.73
CA GLY A 607 8.21 -11.70 -5.75
C GLY A 607 9.63 -11.22 -5.50
N LEU A 608 10.12 -11.38 -4.28
CA LEU A 608 11.50 -11.09 -3.88
C LEU A 608 12.16 -12.37 -3.39
N ALA A 609 13.33 -12.69 -3.92
CA ALA A 609 14.17 -13.81 -3.51
C ALA A 609 15.53 -13.27 -3.01
N PHE A 610 15.93 -13.57 -1.79
CA PHE A 610 17.16 -13.05 -1.23
C PHE A 610 17.87 -14.06 -0.32
N GLY A 611 19.19 -13.94 -0.24
CA GLY A 611 20.01 -14.89 0.53
C GLY A 611 19.87 -16.31 0.02
N GLY A 612 19.96 -17.25 0.93
CA GLY A 612 19.91 -18.69 0.61
C GLY A 612 21.30 -19.30 0.47
N ASN A 613 21.35 -20.61 0.26
CA ASN A 613 22.58 -21.35 0.01
C ASN A 613 22.59 -21.88 -1.42
N SER A 614 23.71 -21.75 -2.11
CA SER A 614 23.95 -22.24 -3.47
C SER A 614 25.15 -23.19 -3.52
N ALA A 615 25.28 -23.96 -4.59
CA ALA A 615 26.43 -24.88 -4.75
C ALA A 615 27.78 -24.17 -4.72
N ALA A 616 27.84 -22.89 -5.08
CA ALA A 616 29.06 -22.09 -5.08
C ALA A 616 29.39 -21.50 -3.71
N SER A 617 28.42 -21.38 -2.79
CA SER A 617 28.57 -20.74 -1.48
C SER A 617 28.45 -21.69 -0.29
N ASP A 618 28.12 -22.96 -0.52
CA ASP A 618 27.93 -23.95 0.55
C ASP A 618 29.18 -24.13 1.43
N PRO A 619 29.07 -23.98 2.77
CA PRO A 619 27.88 -23.78 3.58
C PRO A 619 27.64 -22.31 4.03
N ALA A 620 28.15 -21.31 3.36
CA ALA A 620 28.17 -19.94 3.88
C ALA A 620 26.93 -19.07 3.57
N GLY A 621 26.14 -19.44 2.56
CA GLY A 621 25.05 -18.62 2.07
C GLY A 621 25.48 -17.54 1.06
N VAL A 622 24.52 -16.87 0.46
CA VAL A 622 24.74 -15.76 -0.50
C VAL A 622 24.10 -14.47 0.01
N VAL A 623 24.54 -13.33 -0.54
CA VAL A 623 23.95 -12.01 -0.28
C VAL A 623 22.96 -11.59 -1.38
N SER A 624 22.99 -12.25 -2.53
CA SER A 624 22.25 -11.81 -3.74
C SER A 624 20.75 -11.77 -3.53
N THR A 625 20.15 -10.71 -4.07
CA THR A 625 18.71 -10.51 -4.19
C THR A 625 18.28 -10.57 -5.65
N GLU A 626 17.15 -11.21 -5.92
CA GLU A 626 16.49 -11.23 -7.23
C GLU A 626 15.04 -10.82 -7.08
N GLU A 627 14.56 -10.01 -8.00
CA GLU A 627 13.20 -9.47 -8.04
C GLU A 627 12.43 -10.08 -9.21
N PHE A 628 11.30 -10.71 -8.92
CA PHE A 628 10.36 -11.20 -9.93
C PHE A 628 9.34 -10.14 -10.24
N THR A 629 9.25 -9.77 -11.51
CA THR A 629 8.19 -8.89 -12.00
C THR A 629 7.49 -9.56 -13.17
N ALA A 630 6.19 -9.69 -13.07
CA ALA A 630 5.35 -10.36 -14.06
C ALA A 630 4.07 -9.58 -14.35
N ASN A 631 3.34 -10.05 -15.34
CA ASN A 631 2.09 -9.49 -15.82
C ASN A 631 0.95 -10.47 -15.68
N ASP A 632 -0.25 -9.93 -15.63
CA ASP A 632 -1.51 -10.67 -15.61
C ASP A 632 -2.06 -11.02 -17.00
N PHE A 633 -1.24 -10.90 -18.05
CA PHE A 633 -1.66 -11.23 -19.42
C PHE A 633 -0.70 -12.19 -20.14
N GLU A 634 -1.23 -12.91 -21.09
CA GLU A 634 -0.53 -13.84 -21.95
C GLU A 634 -0.54 -13.39 -23.41
N ILE A 635 0.62 -13.46 -24.07
CA ILE A 635 0.71 -13.21 -25.51
C ILE A 635 0.60 -14.53 -26.27
N LYS A 636 -0.46 -14.68 -27.04
CA LYS A 636 -0.68 -15.85 -27.89
C LYS A 636 -0.42 -15.56 -29.35
N THR A 637 0.27 -16.46 -30.03
CA THR A 637 0.33 -16.42 -31.50
C THR A 637 -1.04 -16.79 -32.06
N VAL A 638 -1.57 -15.94 -32.92
CA VAL A 638 -2.82 -16.21 -33.62
C VAL A 638 -2.53 -17.18 -34.76
N THR A 639 -2.97 -18.42 -34.61
CA THR A 639 -2.87 -19.43 -35.68
C THR A 639 -4.16 -19.45 -36.47
N THR A 640 -4.04 -19.40 -37.81
CA THR A 640 -5.17 -19.71 -38.72
C THR A 640 -5.28 -21.22 -38.82
N SER A 641 -6.37 -21.80 -38.31
CA SER A 641 -6.75 -23.19 -38.58
C SER A 641 -7.41 -23.33 -39.94
#